data_8058f2c825321bc5e07230bf812996c4
#
_entry.id   8058f2c825321bc5e07230bf812996c4
#
_cell.length_a   1.000
_cell.length_b   1.000
_cell.length_c   1.000
_cell.angle_alpha   90.00
_cell.angle_beta   90.00
_cell.angle_gamma   90.00
#
_symmetry.space_group_name_H-M   'P 1'
#
loop_
_entity.id
_entity.type
_entity.pdbx_description
1 polymer ?
#
loop_
_entity_poly.entity_id
_entity_poly.type
_entity_poly.pdbx_seq_one_letter_code
_entity_poly.pdbx_strand_id
1 'polypeptide(L)'
;MNRRQLYIYIKETDCNKNDLLCKLVEYVENVSPNTFLDIKPTLSSFVHQYKRKMTTVKREYTQFENKYATWLDAIISFKLIKAVTPEKNYGGRPETPFNKSSIRSKDRKVSNIIHMYSTNEILYAASRSLKKDGRNAEAISVKSILYTPQASLFSDKALALFLDANLSKATYQLLRNNALDLDSAIYPTYHDLKSAKDRCYPDDVIISDYSAEIPLQSLLQHTSQRLCDSQIEVLTADSLKIFKKLTLRSKIGFDGATGLSVYKQSSTDEAGRSLANEVSLFITCLVPLDLYFFTDAKRQLVWRNHKPSSPIFCRPVRFKYIKETKEVVLEEFESIKNDIKTLPVSKVIIAGQTLDVHHIIDITMIDGKVQTIISTATTSTQCCSVCGISPKFMNDLPIVLKKEVKNENLQNGISTLHAWIRLFECLLHIAYKIPIQKWQARGVDDKAIVATRKKKIQVAFQNEMGLVVDQPCSGGAGTSNDGNTARRVFQQAEKSAEIMGVSPVLIRRLHSILSVMSSGFDIEPNKFKKYCFETAELYTQLYIWYPMSQTSHKVLIHGHLVIEFFSLPLGMMSEEAQEASNKYFKKYRECFSRKCDRKKTNLDVFHRLLCHSDPFIAQYRKTNSTRKAILPADAIALLKEPSIICSL
;
A
#
# COMPACT_ATOMS: atom_id res chain seq x y z
N MET A 1 39.57 -41.59 -0.13
CA MET A 1 40.15 -40.64 0.84
C MET A 1 39.08 -40.23 1.81
N ASN A 2 39.39 -40.11 3.12
CA ASN A 2 38.42 -39.58 4.09
C ASN A 2 38.71 -38.10 4.43
N ARG A 3 37.75 -37.41 5.04
CA ARG A 3 37.90 -35.99 5.40
C ARG A 3 38.99 -35.76 6.44
N ARG A 4 39.32 -36.77 7.26
CA ARG A 4 40.39 -36.70 8.27
C ARG A 4 41.77 -36.55 7.63
N GLN A 5 42.04 -37.20 6.51
CA GLN A 5 43.29 -37.06 5.77
C GLN A 5 43.50 -35.62 5.26
N LEU A 6 42.45 -35.02 4.70
CA LEU A 6 42.52 -33.63 4.26
C LEU A 6 42.64 -32.64 5.45
N TYR A 7 42.01 -32.94 6.57
CA TYR A 7 42.09 -32.16 7.79
C TYR A 7 43.50 -32.20 8.41
N ILE A 8 44.13 -33.38 8.47
CA ILE A 8 45.50 -33.54 8.97
C ILE A 8 46.47 -32.71 8.11
N TYR A 9 46.33 -32.81 6.79
CA TYR A 9 47.15 -32.02 5.86
C TYR A 9 46.98 -30.50 6.09
N ILE A 10 45.76 -30.02 6.34
CA ILE A 10 45.53 -28.62 6.67
C ILE A 10 46.20 -28.21 7.98
N LYS A 11 46.15 -29.09 8.98
CA LYS A 11 46.72 -28.85 10.31
C LYS A 11 48.26 -28.80 10.29
N GLU A 12 48.89 -29.68 9.50
CA GLU A 12 50.34 -29.79 9.41
C GLU A 12 51.01 -28.72 8.52
N THR A 13 50.29 -28.22 7.49
CA THR A 13 50.85 -27.28 6.52
C THR A 13 50.59 -25.81 6.84
N ASP A 14 49.91 -25.52 7.94
CA ASP A 14 49.52 -24.15 8.36
C ASP A 14 49.08 -23.23 7.19
N CYS A 15 48.21 -23.79 6.33
CA CYS A 15 47.80 -23.15 5.09
C CYS A 15 47.08 -21.85 5.28
N ASN A 16 47.58 -20.77 4.72
CA ASN A 16 46.92 -19.46 4.69
C ASN A 16 45.53 -19.60 4.06
N LYS A 17 44.53 -18.92 4.63
CA LYS A 17 43.10 -19.09 4.31
C LYS A 17 42.74 -18.88 2.84
N ASN A 18 43.52 -18.13 2.08
CA ASN A 18 43.21 -17.77 0.70
C ASN A 18 43.65 -18.83 -0.32
N ASP A 19 44.66 -19.64 0.00
CA ASP A 19 45.21 -20.66 -0.93
C ASP A 19 44.83 -22.11 -0.60
N LEU A 20 44.00 -22.30 0.43
CA LEU A 20 43.67 -23.60 0.98
C LEU A 20 43.10 -24.59 -0.08
N LEU A 21 42.25 -24.12 -0.99
CA LEU A 21 41.66 -24.97 -2.04
C LEU A 21 42.73 -25.42 -3.05
N CYS A 22 43.62 -24.53 -3.46
CA CYS A 22 44.69 -24.85 -4.42
C CYS A 22 45.64 -25.88 -3.85
N LYS A 23 46.06 -25.71 -2.61
CA LYS A 23 46.96 -26.69 -1.93
C LYS A 23 46.32 -28.04 -1.68
N LEU A 24 45.01 -28.08 -1.40
CA LEU A 24 44.27 -29.33 -1.29
C LEU A 24 44.11 -30.03 -2.65
N VAL A 25 43.96 -29.30 -3.74
CA VAL A 25 43.95 -29.86 -5.10
C VAL A 25 45.31 -30.50 -5.41
N GLU A 26 46.41 -29.80 -5.20
CA GLU A 26 47.78 -30.32 -5.39
C GLU A 26 48.04 -31.57 -4.52
N TYR A 27 47.61 -31.54 -3.25
CA TYR A 27 47.75 -32.68 -2.35
C TYR A 27 47.01 -33.93 -2.86
N VAL A 28 45.77 -33.79 -3.31
CA VAL A 28 44.96 -34.89 -3.82
C VAL A 28 45.50 -35.42 -5.15
N GLU A 29 45.99 -34.54 -6.02
CA GLU A 29 46.63 -34.90 -7.28
C GLU A 29 47.94 -35.67 -7.05
N ASN A 30 48.75 -35.29 -6.04
CA ASN A 30 49.99 -35.98 -5.67
C ASN A 30 49.77 -37.37 -5.02
N VAL A 31 48.71 -37.48 -4.18
CA VAL A 31 48.39 -38.75 -3.49
C VAL A 31 47.68 -39.77 -4.41
N SER A 32 47.06 -39.30 -5.49
CA SER A 32 46.31 -40.14 -6.43
C SER A 32 46.55 -39.72 -7.88
N PRO A 33 47.74 -39.93 -8.44
CA PRO A 33 48.17 -39.37 -9.72
C PRO A 33 47.48 -39.93 -10.98
N ASN A 34 46.61 -40.91 -10.87
CA ASN A 34 45.98 -41.59 -12.01
C ASN A 34 44.46 -41.37 -12.13
N THR A 35 43.93 -40.26 -11.70
CA THR A 35 42.48 -40.08 -11.62
C THR A 35 41.98 -39.02 -12.56
N PHE A 36 41.20 -39.42 -13.56
CA PHE A 36 40.26 -38.58 -14.30
C PHE A 36 39.05 -38.19 -13.39
N LEU A 37 39.34 -37.55 -12.26
CA LEU A 37 38.33 -37.16 -11.26
C LEU A 37 38.15 -35.64 -11.25
N ASP A 38 36.92 -35.22 -11.28
CA ASP A 38 36.62 -33.80 -11.04
C ASP A 38 36.66 -33.52 -9.54
N ILE A 39 37.85 -33.14 -9.05
CA ILE A 39 38.14 -32.99 -7.63
C ILE A 39 37.78 -31.60 -7.09
N LYS A 40 37.81 -30.56 -7.94
CA LYS A 40 37.61 -29.13 -7.50
C LYS A 40 36.28 -28.86 -6.83
N PRO A 41 35.10 -29.25 -7.36
CA PRO A 41 33.81 -28.97 -6.72
C PRO A 41 33.68 -29.65 -5.35
N THR A 42 34.16 -30.91 -5.26
CA THR A 42 34.09 -31.69 -4.03
C THR A 42 35.00 -31.11 -2.94
N LEU A 43 36.23 -30.71 -3.28
CA LEU A 43 37.13 -30.03 -2.36
C LEU A 43 36.64 -28.64 -1.97
N SER A 44 36.02 -27.88 -2.86
CA SER A 44 35.40 -26.59 -2.55
C SER A 44 34.29 -26.75 -1.50
N SER A 45 33.45 -27.77 -1.66
CA SER A 45 32.39 -28.10 -0.67
C SER A 45 33.00 -28.49 0.68
N PHE A 46 34.06 -29.31 0.68
CA PHE A 46 34.76 -29.67 1.91
C PHE A 46 35.35 -28.45 2.62
N VAL A 47 36.07 -27.57 1.91
CA VAL A 47 36.64 -26.33 2.47
C VAL A 47 35.57 -25.43 3.07
N HIS A 48 34.43 -25.30 2.40
CA HIS A 48 33.30 -24.50 2.93
C HIS A 48 32.77 -25.08 4.25
N GLN A 49 32.53 -26.39 4.29
CA GLN A 49 32.03 -27.07 5.50
C GLN A 49 33.07 -27.02 6.64
N TYR A 50 34.34 -27.21 6.34
CA TYR A 50 35.45 -27.12 7.30
C TYR A 50 35.51 -25.72 7.95
N LYS A 51 35.57 -24.67 7.13
CA LYS A 51 35.59 -23.28 7.62
C LYS A 51 34.40 -22.96 8.53
N ARG A 52 33.19 -23.37 8.12
CA ARG A 52 31.97 -23.19 8.91
C ARG A 52 32.04 -23.92 10.26
N LYS A 53 32.48 -25.18 10.26
CA LYS A 53 32.59 -25.98 11.48
C LYS A 53 33.68 -25.46 12.42
N MET A 54 34.84 -25.04 11.91
CA MET A 54 35.93 -24.44 12.68
C MET A 54 35.49 -23.14 13.39
N THR A 55 34.65 -22.38 12.77
CA THR A 55 34.10 -21.16 13.40
C THR A 55 33.25 -21.49 14.64
N THR A 56 32.51 -22.60 14.65
CA THR A 56 31.66 -23.01 15.79
C THR A 56 32.43 -23.48 17.01
N VAL A 57 33.70 -23.80 16.90
CA VAL A 57 34.62 -24.21 17.96
C VAL A 57 35.71 -23.17 18.21
N LYS A 58 35.44 -21.88 17.89
CA LYS A 58 36.36 -20.75 18.06
C LYS A 58 37.77 -20.99 17.49
N ARG A 59 37.89 -21.85 16.45
CA ARG A 59 39.11 -22.25 15.76
C ARG A 59 40.09 -23.09 16.61
N GLU A 60 39.59 -23.77 17.62
CA GLU A 60 40.38 -24.64 18.48
C GLU A 60 40.39 -26.06 17.91
N TYR A 61 41.58 -26.60 17.58
CA TYR A 61 41.73 -27.93 16.89
C TYR A 61 41.28 -29.10 17.74
N THR A 62 41.59 -29.12 19.05
CA THR A 62 41.20 -30.21 19.96
C THR A 62 39.68 -30.31 20.12
N GLN A 63 39.00 -29.18 20.25
CA GLN A 63 37.55 -29.15 20.31
C GLN A 63 36.91 -29.55 18.97
N PHE A 64 37.57 -29.20 17.85
CA PHE A 64 37.09 -29.59 16.53
C PHE A 64 37.14 -31.09 16.33
N GLU A 65 38.26 -31.71 16.66
CA GLU A 65 38.46 -33.18 16.56
C GLU A 65 37.44 -33.95 17.39
N ASN A 66 37.21 -33.53 18.63
CA ASN A 66 36.26 -34.19 19.51
C ASN A 66 34.80 -33.99 19.03
N LYS A 67 34.44 -32.80 18.64
CA LYS A 67 33.05 -32.47 18.26
C LYS A 67 32.64 -33.01 16.90
N TYR A 68 33.59 -33.14 15.96
CA TYR A 68 33.30 -33.52 14.58
C TYR A 68 34.00 -34.82 14.13
N ALA A 69 34.34 -35.72 15.07
CA ALA A 69 35.01 -36.98 14.80
C ALA A 69 34.33 -37.80 13.70
N THR A 70 33.04 -38.04 13.80
CA THR A 70 32.25 -38.80 12.81
C THR A 70 32.19 -38.11 11.44
N TRP A 71 32.20 -36.79 11.40
CA TRP A 71 32.25 -36.04 10.13
C TRP A 71 33.62 -36.14 9.49
N LEU A 72 34.69 -36.18 10.27
CA LEU A 72 36.06 -36.34 9.78
C LEU A 72 36.32 -37.75 9.21
N ASP A 73 35.70 -38.77 9.75
CA ASP A 73 35.86 -40.14 9.33
C ASP A 73 35.05 -40.50 8.07
N ALA A 74 34.17 -39.62 7.64
CA ALA A 74 33.38 -39.82 6.44
C ALA A 74 34.25 -39.79 5.17
N ILE A 75 33.99 -40.75 4.27
CA ILE A 75 34.67 -40.87 2.97
C ILE A 75 34.22 -39.73 2.04
N ILE A 76 35.17 -39.17 1.31
CA ILE A 76 34.92 -38.23 0.21
C ILE A 76 34.95 -39.02 -1.09
N SER A 77 33.83 -39.05 -1.81
CA SER A 77 33.72 -39.60 -3.15
C SER A 77 33.85 -38.49 -4.20
N PHE A 78 34.77 -38.67 -5.14
CA PHE A 78 34.95 -37.76 -6.28
C PHE A 78 34.18 -38.31 -7.48
N LYS A 79 33.62 -37.42 -8.31
CA LYS A 79 32.97 -37.84 -9.55
C LYS A 79 34.01 -38.21 -10.59
N LEU A 80 33.84 -39.36 -11.23
CA LEU A 80 34.65 -39.79 -12.38
C LEU A 80 34.32 -38.87 -13.57
N ILE A 81 35.33 -38.24 -14.15
CA ILE A 81 35.24 -37.68 -15.49
C ILE A 81 35.19 -38.88 -16.41
N LYS A 82 34.09 -39.09 -17.14
CA LYS A 82 34.04 -40.13 -18.19
C LYS A 82 35.19 -39.86 -19.15
N ALA A 83 36.18 -40.76 -19.17
CA ALA A 83 37.22 -40.75 -20.16
C ALA A 83 36.55 -40.79 -21.55
N VAL A 84 36.81 -39.77 -22.35
CA VAL A 84 36.54 -39.87 -23.79
C VAL A 84 37.47 -40.94 -24.29
N THR A 85 36.95 -42.16 -24.49
CA THR A 85 37.69 -43.22 -25.18
C THR A 85 38.14 -42.65 -26.52
N PRO A 86 39.44 -42.75 -26.89
CA PRO A 86 39.85 -42.34 -28.21
C PRO A 86 39.12 -43.26 -29.21
N GLU A 87 38.24 -42.66 -30.04
CA GLU A 87 37.59 -43.34 -31.13
C GLU A 87 38.70 -43.98 -31.99
N LYS A 88 38.61 -45.28 -32.14
CA LYS A 88 39.44 -45.99 -33.13
C LYS A 88 39.22 -45.35 -34.50
N ASN A 89 40.27 -44.73 -35.03
CA ASN A 89 40.31 -44.23 -36.39
C ASN A 89 40.05 -45.40 -37.38
N TYR A 90 38.77 -45.60 -37.73
CA TYR A 90 38.43 -46.24 -38.97
C TYR A 90 38.72 -45.21 -40.05
N GLY A 91 39.67 -45.48 -40.91
CA GLY A 91 40.08 -44.66 -42.04
C GLY A 91 38.89 -44.26 -42.92
N GLY A 92 38.18 -43.23 -42.54
CA GLY A 92 37.16 -42.59 -43.31
C GLY A 92 37.77 -41.49 -44.17
N ARG A 93 37.12 -41.20 -45.28
CA ARG A 93 37.44 -40.05 -46.16
C ARG A 93 37.74 -38.79 -45.36
N PRO A 94 38.85 -38.06 -45.62
CA PRO A 94 39.22 -36.87 -44.89
C PRO A 94 38.04 -35.90 -44.79
N GLU A 95 37.84 -35.31 -43.61
CA GLU A 95 36.70 -34.40 -43.35
C GLU A 95 36.80 -33.17 -44.24
N THR A 96 35.81 -32.94 -45.09
CA THR A 96 35.78 -31.80 -45.98
C THR A 96 35.59 -30.52 -45.17
N PRO A 97 36.41 -29.45 -45.35
CA PRO A 97 36.24 -28.19 -44.68
C PRO A 97 34.82 -27.66 -44.82
N PHE A 98 34.29 -27.00 -43.77
CA PHE A 98 32.89 -26.53 -43.73
C PHE A 98 32.49 -25.72 -44.95
N ASN A 99 33.36 -24.79 -45.43
CA ASN A 99 33.12 -23.94 -46.58
C ASN A 99 32.99 -24.71 -47.90
N LYS A 100 33.65 -25.88 -48.03
CA LYS A 100 33.64 -26.80 -49.20
C LYS A 100 32.63 -27.94 -49.06
N SER A 101 31.92 -28.03 -47.94
CA SER A 101 30.91 -29.06 -47.68
C SER A 101 29.61 -28.76 -48.42
N SER A 102 28.86 -29.83 -48.80
CA SER A 102 27.52 -29.67 -49.37
C SER A 102 26.55 -29.04 -48.34
N ILE A 103 25.49 -28.39 -48.81
CA ILE A 103 24.46 -27.78 -47.94
C ILE A 103 23.98 -28.79 -46.89
N ARG A 104 23.60 -29.98 -47.29
CA ARG A 104 23.13 -31.04 -46.39
C ARG A 104 24.15 -31.42 -45.31
N SER A 105 25.47 -31.40 -45.65
CA SER A 105 26.54 -31.66 -44.69
C SER A 105 26.77 -30.50 -43.75
N LYS A 106 26.61 -29.25 -44.24
CA LYS A 106 26.64 -28.02 -43.43
C LYS A 106 25.51 -28.01 -42.43
N ASP A 107 24.28 -28.31 -42.87
CA ASP A 107 23.10 -28.37 -42.01
C ASP A 107 23.25 -29.40 -40.88
N ARG A 108 23.79 -30.58 -41.18
CA ARG A 108 24.05 -31.60 -40.16
C ARG A 108 25.10 -31.14 -39.15
N LYS A 109 26.18 -30.49 -39.57
CA LYS A 109 27.19 -29.92 -38.67
C LYS A 109 26.63 -28.82 -37.80
N VAL A 110 25.81 -27.94 -38.35
CA VAL A 110 25.11 -26.86 -37.63
C VAL A 110 24.12 -27.45 -36.60
N SER A 111 23.31 -28.43 -37.01
CA SER A 111 22.38 -29.13 -36.10
C SER A 111 23.10 -29.77 -34.92
N ASN A 112 24.24 -30.41 -35.12
CA ASN A 112 25.03 -31.00 -34.04
C ASN A 112 25.54 -29.91 -33.06
N ILE A 113 25.97 -28.75 -33.57
CA ILE A 113 26.41 -27.64 -32.72
C ILE A 113 25.22 -27.08 -31.91
N ILE A 114 24.06 -26.94 -32.53
CA ILE A 114 22.84 -26.46 -31.84
C ILE A 114 22.39 -27.41 -30.75
N HIS A 115 22.58 -28.74 -30.94
CA HIS A 115 22.29 -29.75 -29.92
C HIS A 115 23.28 -29.76 -28.74
N MET A 116 24.54 -29.34 -28.98
CA MET A 116 25.59 -29.40 -27.96
C MET A 116 25.70 -28.11 -27.13
N TYR A 117 25.32 -26.95 -27.68
CA TYR A 117 25.53 -25.63 -27.09
C TYR A 117 24.25 -24.81 -27.10
N SER A 118 24.08 -23.95 -26.11
CA SER A 118 23.00 -22.99 -26.10
C SER A 118 23.16 -21.91 -27.19
N THR A 119 22.09 -21.31 -27.62
CA THR A 119 22.10 -20.22 -28.60
C THR A 119 23.06 -19.09 -28.19
N ASN A 120 23.10 -18.77 -26.90
CA ASN A 120 23.95 -17.69 -26.36
C ASN A 120 25.45 -18.09 -26.45
N GLU A 121 25.81 -19.32 -26.14
CA GLU A 121 27.19 -19.81 -26.29
C GLU A 121 27.65 -19.79 -27.74
N ILE A 122 26.80 -20.19 -28.68
CA ILE A 122 27.07 -20.15 -30.11
C ILE A 122 27.29 -18.72 -30.60
N LEU A 123 26.40 -17.80 -30.25
CA LEU A 123 26.50 -16.37 -30.61
C LEU A 123 27.73 -15.71 -29.98
N TYR A 124 28.03 -16.03 -28.72
CA TYR A 124 29.24 -15.55 -28.07
C TYR A 124 30.52 -16.02 -28.75
N ALA A 125 30.60 -17.32 -29.11
CA ALA A 125 31.71 -17.89 -29.83
C ALA A 125 31.85 -17.27 -31.24
N ALA A 126 30.73 -17.06 -31.95
CA ALA A 126 30.70 -16.40 -33.25
C ALA A 126 31.20 -14.95 -33.18
N SER A 127 30.71 -14.14 -32.22
CA SER A 127 31.17 -12.77 -32.01
C SER A 127 32.67 -12.70 -31.71
N ARG A 128 33.18 -13.63 -30.91
CA ARG A 128 34.59 -13.70 -30.55
C ARG A 128 35.49 -14.09 -31.73
N SER A 129 35.02 -15.01 -32.59
CA SER A 129 35.71 -15.40 -33.81
C SER A 129 35.76 -14.24 -34.81
N LEU A 130 34.61 -13.58 -35.06
CA LEU A 130 34.55 -12.43 -35.96
C LEU A 130 35.48 -11.29 -35.53
N LYS A 131 35.61 -11.08 -34.22
CA LYS A 131 36.54 -10.06 -33.70
C LYS A 131 38.00 -10.42 -33.92
N LYS A 132 38.38 -11.73 -33.83
CA LYS A 132 39.71 -12.18 -34.12
C LYS A 132 40.06 -12.03 -35.60
N ASP A 133 39.07 -12.20 -36.48
CA ASP A 133 39.23 -12.06 -37.94
C ASP A 133 39.14 -10.60 -38.42
N GLY A 134 39.15 -9.61 -37.54
CA GLY A 134 39.06 -8.18 -37.86
C GLY A 134 37.68 -7.69 -38.30
N ARG A 135 36.66 -8.54 -38.30
CA ARG A 135 35.28 -8.23 -38.73
C ARG A 135 34.47 -7.58 -37.57
N ASN A 136 34.94 -6.42 -37.11
CA ASN A 136 34.41 -5.79 -35.88
C ASN A 136 32.94 -5.36 -36.02
N ALA A 137 32.48 -4.87 -37.17
CA ALA A 137 31.09 -4.48 -37.38
C ALA A 137 30.13 -5.67 -37.26
N GLU A 138 30.50 -6.82 -37.85
CA GLU A 138 29.72 -8.05 -37.77
C GLU A 138 29.76 -8.67 -36.34
N ALA A 139 30.90 -8.57 -35.68
CA ALA A 139 31.03 -8.98 -34.28
C ALA A 139 30.13 -8.15 -33.36
N ILE A 140 29.99 -6.85 -33.63
CA ILE A 140 29.05 -5.95 -32.91
C ILE A 140 27.61 -6.35 -33.20
N SER A 141 27.25 -6.62 -34.47
CA SER A 141 25.90 -7.07 -34.83
C SER A 141 25.53 -8.40 -34.19
N VAL A 142 26.42 -9.40 -34.18
CA VAL A 142 26.17 -10.67 -33.48
C VAL A 142 26.06 -10.45 -31.98
N LYS A 143 26.88 -9.57 -31.40
CA LYS A 143 26.82 -9.23 -29.99
C LYS A 143 25.54 -8.47 -29.62
N SER A 144 25.00 -7.66 -30.52
CA SER A 144 23.72 -6.96 -30.32
C SER A 144 22.53 -7.92 -30.25
N ILE A 145 22.61 -9.09 -30.94
CA ILE A 145 21.60 -10.15 -30.83
C ILE A 145 21.66 -10.85 -29.47
N LEU A 146 22.87 -11.06 -28.92
CA LEU A 146 23.08 -11.55 -27.56
C LEU A 146 22.57 -10.55 -26.50
N TYR A 147 22.69 -9.27 -26.80
CA TYR A 147 22.23 -8.17 -25.98
C TYR A 147 20.90 -7.59 -26.50
N THR A 148 20.00 -8.40 -27.09
CA THR A 148 18.59 -7.98 -27.11
C THR A 148 18.24 -7.68 -25.66
N PRO A 149 17.90 -6.43 -25.31
CA PRO A 149 17.58 -6.14 -23.93
C PRO A 149 16.38 -7.01 -23.58
N GLN A 150 16.61 -8.04 -22.78
CA GLN A 150 15.51 -8.70 -22.10
C GLN A 150 14.74 -7.57 -21.45
N ALA A 151 13.42 -7.51 -21.69
CA ALA A 151 12.58 -6.45 -21.19
C ALA A 151 12.79 -6.32 -19.68
N SER A 152 13.73 -5.45 -19.28
CA SER A 152 13.99 -5.18 -17.89
C SER A 152 12.93 -4.24 -17.36
N LEU A 153 12.50 -4.45 -16.14
CA LEU A 153 11.63 -3.50 -15.45
C LEU A 153 12.43 -2.21 -15.26
N PHE A 154 11.90 -1.08 -15.74
CA PHE A 154 12.49 0.21 -15.34
C PHE A 154 12.28 0.46 -13.84
N SER A 155 13.10 1.30 -13.24
CA SER A 155 13.25 1.45 -11.80
C SER A 155 11.94 1.78 -11.05
N ASP A 156 11.06 2.60 -11.64
CA ASP A 156 9.77 2.97 -11.01
C ASP A 156 8.78 1.80 -10.98
N LYS A 157 8.73 0.99 -12.05
CA LYS A 157 7.92 -0.23 -12.07
C LYS A 157 8.45 -1.29 -11.09
N ALA A 158 9.78 -1.39 -10.96
CA ALA A 158 10.40 -2.23 -9.96
C ALA A 158 10.11 -1.74 -8.53
N LEU A 159 10.06 -0.41 -8.31
CA LEU A 159 9.65 0.17 -7.03
C LEU A 159 8.17 -0.14 -6.72
N ALA A 160 7.28 -0.07 -7.70
CA ALA A 160 5.88 -0.46 -7.52
C ALA A 160 5.77 -1.93 -7.04
N LEU A 161 6.48 -2.86 -7.70
CA LEU A 161 6.56 -4.26 -7.29
C LEU A 161 7.15 -4.42 -5.87
N PHE A 162 8.24 -3.69 -5.56
CA PHE A 162 8.87 -3.69 -4.25
C PHE A 162 7.90 -3.31 -3.13
N LEU A 163 7.03 -2.32 -3.39
CA LEU A 163 6.01 -1.84 -2.44
C LEU A 163 4.84 -2.83 -2.32
N ASP A 164 4.31 -3.34 -3.44
CA ASP A 164 3.16 -4.25 -3.47
C ASP A 164 3.48 -5.60 -2.80
N ALA A 165 4.65 -6.16 -3.08
CA ALA A 165 5.12 -7.40 -2.47
C ALA A 165 5.73 -7.20 -1.06
N ASN A 166 5.75 -5.96 -0.53
CA ASN A 166 6.35 -5.62 0.76
C ASN A 166 7.78 -6.15 0.92
N LEU A 167 8.62 -6.02 -0.13
CA LEU A 167 9.97 -6.53 -0.11
C LEU A 167 10.88 -5.76 0.84
N SER A 168 11.83 -6.46 1.45
CA SER A 168 13.01 -5.88 2.07
C SER A 168 14.12 -5.70 1.02
N LYS A 169 15.16 -4.92 1.36
CA LYS A 169 16.37 -4.82 0.51
C LYS A 169 16.97 -6.20 0.24
N ALA A 170 17.12 -7.03 1.28
CA ALA A 170 17.70 -8.36 1.17
C ALA A 170 16.85 -9.28 0.26
N THR A 171 15.52 -9.26 0.44
CA THR A 171 14.62 -10.07 -0.39
C THR A 171 14.64 -9.62 -1.86
N TYR A 172 14.68 -8.32 -2.12
CA TYR A 172 14.79 -7.80 -3.48
C TYR A 172 16.10 -8.22 -4.15
N GLN A 173 17.24 -8.12 -3.43
CA GLN A 173 18.54 -8.56 -3.94
C GLN A 173 18.58 -10.07 -4.21
N LEU A 174 17.94 -10.87 -3.33
CA LEU A 174 17.82 -12.31 -3.52
C LEU A 174 17.04 -12.64 -4.81
N LEU A 175 15.88 -11.98 -5.03
CA LEU A 175 15.09 -12.17 -6.25
C LEU A 175 15.90 -11.78 -7.50
N ARG A 176 16.60 -10.65 -7.45
CA ARG A 176 17.45 -10.19 -8.54
C ARG A 176 18.58 -11.18 -8.85
N ASN A 177 19.28 -11.65 -7.83
CA ASN A 177 20.39 -12.60 -8.01
C ASN A 177 19.90 -13.92 -8.59
N ASN A 178 18.79 -14.47 -8.08
CA ASN A 178 18.21 -15.69 -8.66
C ASN A 178 17.78 -15.52 -10.13
N ALA A 179 17.25 -14.33 -10.48
CA ALA A 179 16.92 -14.06 -11.87
C ALA A 179 18.18 -13.98 -12.76
N LEU A 180 19.27 -13.39 -12.25
CA LEU A 180 20.57 -13.34 -12.97
C LEU A 180 21.19 -14.71 -13.12
N ASP A 181 21.06 -15.59 -12.12
CA ASP A 181 21.55 -16.99 -12.20
C ASP A 181 20.81 -17.79 -13.29
N LEU A 182 19.63 -17.33 -13.71
CA LEU A 182 18.82 -17.84 -14.82
C LEU A 182 19.01 -17.01 -16.11
N ASP A 183 20.11 -16.29 -16.23
CA ASP A 183 20.42 -15.39 -17.36
C ASP A 183 19.33 -14.34 -17.66
N SER A 184 18.55 -13.97 -16.63
CA SER A 184 17.39 -13.08 -16.78
C SER A 184 17.57 -11.77 -16.01
N ALA A 185 18.02 -10.72 -16.69
CA ALA A 185 18.27 -9.39 -16.10
C ALA A 185 16.97 -8.55 -15.96
N ILE A 186 15.88 -9.14 -15.44
CA ILE A 186 14.56 -8.51 -15.34
C ILE A 186 14.56 -7.37 -14.32
N TYR A 187 15.25 -7.53 -13.20
CA TYR A 187 15.21 -6.58 -12.09
C TYR A 187 16.38 -5.59 -12.15
N PRO A 188 16.14 -4.27 -12.10
CA PRO A 188 17.20 -3.26 -12.03
C PRO A 188 18.04 -3.41 -10.76
N THR A 189 19.17 -2.70 -10.70
CA THR A 189 20.02 -2.74 -9.52
C THR A 189 19.30 -2.10 -8.32
N TYR A 190 19.74 -2.42 -7.10
CA TYR A 190 19.18 -1.75 -5.92
C TYR A 190 19.54 -0.25 -5.88
N HIS A 191 20.61 0.16 -6.55
CA HIS A 191 20.95 1.56 -6.73
C HIS A 191 19.89 2.29 -7.57
N ASP A 192 19.48 1.71 -8.70
CA ASP A 192 18.41 2.26 -9.55
C ASP A 192 17.08 2.30 -8.81
N LEU A 193 16.77 1.26 -8.03
CA LEU A 193 15.59 1.23 -7.16
C LEU A 193 15.66 2.32 -6.09
N LYS A 194 16.84 2.61 -5.53
CA LYS A 194 17.04 3.71 -4.57
C LYS A 194 16.79 5.06 -5.25
N SER A 195 17.34 5.27 -6.44
CA SER A 195 17.09 6.49 -7.22
C SER A 195 15.59 6.70 -7.51
N ALA A 196 14.84 5.60 -7.76
CA ALA A 196 13.37 5.70 -7.88
C ALA A 196 12.69 6.11 -6.57
N LYS A 197 13.18 5.63 -5.41
CA LYS A 197 12.68 6.07 -4.09
C LYS A 197 12.98 7.53 -3.84
N ASP A 198 14.20 7.97 -4.16
CA ASP A 198 14.65 9.35 -3.94
C ASP A 198 13.78 10.33 -4.76
N ARG A 199 13.29 9.93 -5.96
CA ARG A 199 12.31 10.71 -6.73
C ARG A 199 10.91 10.80 -6.11
N CYS A 200 10.59 9.98 -5.12
CA CYS A 200 9.30 10.05 -4.41
C CYS A 200 9.31 11.02 -3.23
N TYR A 201 10.47 11.56 -2.87
CA TYR A 201 10.62 12.43 -1.71
C TYR A 201 10.51 13.89 -2.12
N PRO A 202 9.55 14.64 -1.54
CA PRO A 202 9.56 16.10 -1.63
C PRO A 202 10.78 16.68 -0.92
N ASP A 203 11.14 17.92 -1.26
CA ASP A 203 12.10 18.70 -0.50
C ASP A 203 11.54 19.10 0.88
N ASP A 204 12.40 19.61 1.76
CA ASP A 204 12.05 20.20 3.06
C ASP A 204 11.43 19.22 4.08
N VAL A 205 11.80 17.93 4.02
CA VAL A 205 11.36 16.94 5.02
C VAL A 205 12.03 17.21 6.36
N ILE A 206 11.25 17.46 7.41
CA ILE A 206 11.69 17.73 8.78
C ILE A 206 11.41 16.52 9.64
N ILE A 207 12.44 16.00 10.33
CA ILE A 207 12.33 14.80 11.17
C ILE A 207 12.85 15.10 12.58
N SER A 208 12.03 14.76 13.57
CA SER A 208 12.41 14.78 14.99
C SER A 208 12.21 13.39 15.63
N ASP A 209 12.50 13.25 16.91
CA ASP A 209 12.26 12.02 17.65
C ASP A 209 10.78 11.69 17.81
N TYR A 210 9.90 12.67 17.76
CA TYR A 210 8.46 12.55 18.01
C TYR A 210 7.57 12.99 16.84
N SER A 211 8.16 13.43 15.73
CA SER A 211 7.41 13.89 14.55
C SER A 211 8.17 13.71 13.24
N ALA A 212 7.41 13.70 12.15
CA ALA A 212 7.93 13.94 10.81
C ALA A 212 6.92 14.80 10.05
N GLU A 213 7.41 15.77 9.29
CA GLU A 213 6.54 16.70 8.55
C GLU A 213 7.19 17.21 7.26
N ILE A 214 6.33 17.66 6.35
CA ILE A 214 6.70 18.38 5.13
C ILE A 214 5.81 19.62 5.05
N PRO A 215 6.33 20.81 4.69
CA PRO A 215 5.50 21.95 4.36
C PRO A 215 4.49 21.60 3.28
N LEU A 216 3.23 22.02 3.47
CA LEU A 216 2.14 21.69 2.54
C LEU A 216 2.46 22.10 1.10
N GLN A 217 3.11 23.24 0.91
CA GLN A 217 3.55 23.72 -0.40
C GLN A 217 4.55 22.76 -1.06
N SER A 218 5.59 22.30 -0.34
CA SER A 218 6.59 21.38 -0.88
C SER A 218 5.96 20.04 -1.28
N LEU A 219 5.02 19.53 -0.48
CA LEU A 219 4.28 18.32 -0.81
C LEU A 219 3.41 18.50 -2.07
N LEU A 220 2.71 19.63 -2.19
CA LEU A 220 1.85 19.94 -3.35
C LEU A 220 2.66 20.20 -4.61
N GLN A 221 3.77 20.92 -4.51
CA GLN A 221 4.71 21.15 -5.61
C GLN A 221 5.19 19.81 -6.17
N HIS A 222 5.69 18.94 -5.31
CA HIS A 222 6.14 17.60 -5.69
C HIS A 222 4.99 16.75 -6.26
N THR A 223 3.82 16.75 -5.59
CA THR A 223 2.66 15.96 -6.05
C THR A 223 2.20 16.40 -7.43
N SER A 224 2.16 17.70 -7.69
CA SER A 224 1.80 18.27 -8.98
C SER A 224 2.77 17.86 -10.09
N GLN A 225 4.08 17.93 -9.82
CA GLN A 225 5.10 17.48 -10.78
C GLN A 225 4.93 15.98 -11.08
N ARG A 226 4.81 15.12 -10.05
CA ARG A 226 4.66 13.68 -10.23
C ARG A 226 3.37 13.27 -10.96
N LEU A 227 2.27 14.03 -10.76
CA LEU A 227 1.03 13.85 -11.52
C LEU A 227 1.22 14.23 -12.99
N CYS A 228 1.82 15.37 -13.25
CA CYS A 228 2.08 15.82 -14.61
C CYS A 228 3.04 14.88 -15.35
N ASP A 229 4.10 14.39 -14.68
CA ASP A 229 5.01 13.38 -15.23
C ASP A 229 4.27 12.08 -15.60
N SER A 230 3.26 11.69 -14.79
CA SER A 230 2.45 10.51 -15.07
C SER A 230 1.49 10.67 -16.25
N GLN A 231 1.23 11.90 -16.68
CA GLN A 231 0.30 12.26 -17.75
C GLN A 231 1.03 12.87 -18.96
N ILE A 232 2.32 12.62 -19.11
CA ILE A 232 3.15 13.25 -20.15
C ILE A 232 2.65 12.95 -21.58
N GLU A 233 2.01 11.80 -21.78
CA GLU A 233 1.41 11.41 -23.06
C GLU A 233 0.17 12.27 -23.40
N VAL A 234 -0.55 12.74 -22.39
CA VAL A 234 -1.72 13.63 -22.52
C VAL A 234 -1.29 15.08 -22.62
N LEU A 235 -0.24 15.44 -21.87
CA LEU A 235 0.33 16.80 -21.81
C LEU A 235 1.37 17.00 -22.91
N THR A 236 0.93 16.84 -24.16
CA THR A 236 1.79 17.01 -25.34
C THR A 236 2.16 18.48 -25.58
N ALA A 237 3.21 18.71 -26.37
CA ALA A 237 3.63 20.07 -26.73
C ALA A 237 2.51 20.90 -27.39
N ASP A 238 1.59 20.28 -28.11
CA ASP A 238 0.45 20.97 -28.73
C ASP A 238 -0.65 21.30 -27.70
N SER A 239 -0.96 20.40 -26.75
CA SER A 239 -1.88 20.72 -25.67
C SER A 239 -1.35 21.84 -24.76
N LEU A 240 -0.02 21.91 -24.54
CA LEU A 240 0.62 22.94 -23.72
C LEU A 240 0.59 24.35 -24.37
N LYS A 241 0.32 24.45 -25.68
CA LYS A 241 0.06 25.74 -26.35
C LYS A 241 -1.32 26.30 -25.98
N ILE A 242 -2.27 25.44 -25.63
CA ILE A 242 -3.67 25.80 -25.37
C ILE A 242 -3.84 26.34 -23.95
N PHE A 243 -3.09 25.80 -22.99
CA PHE A 243 -3.22 26.20 -21.58
C PHE A 243 -1.86 26.34 -20.89
N LYS A 244 -1.75 27.29 -19.96
CA LYS A 244 -0.58 27.50 -19.09
C LYS A 244 -0.90 27.33 -17.61
N LYS A 245 -2.17 27.10 -17.30
CA LYS A 245 -2.67 27.01 -15.92
C LYS A 245 -3.43 25.71 -15.73
N LEU A 246 -3.05 24.96 -14.70
CA LEU A 246 -3.75 23.78 -14.23
C LEU A 246 -4.35 24.05 -12.86
N THR A 247 -5.35 23.27 -12.49
CA THR A 247 -5.91 23.26 -11.13
C THR A 247 -5.85 21.85 -10.60
N LEU A 248 -5.17 21.66 -9.47
CA LEU A 248 -5.16 20.42 -8.69
C LEU A 248 -6.14 20.54 -7.54
N ARG A 249 -7.19 19.72 -7.55
CA ARG A 249 -8.08 19.58 -6.42
C ARG A 249 -7.65 18.41 -5.55
N SER A 250 -7.61 18.65 -4.24
CA SER A 250 -7.20 17.66 -3.25
C SER A 250 -8.13 17.71 -2.03
N LYS A 251 -8.17 16.64 -1.27
CA LYS A 251 -8.74 16.63 0.07
C LYS A 251 -7.64 16.44 1.10
N ILE A 252 -7.80 17.06 2.26
CA ILE A 252 -6.90 16.97 3.40
C ILE A 252 -7.69 16.63 4.65
N GLY A 253 -7.05 16.02 5.62
CA GLY A 253 -7.60 15.78 6.93
C GLY A 253 -6.61 15.18 7.88
N PHE A 254 -7.06 14.96 9.11
CA PHE A 254 -6.23 14.46 10.19
C PHE A 254 -7.05 13.56 11.10
N ASP A 255 -6.34 12.62 11.74
CA ASP A 255 -6.95 11.58 12.58
C ASP A 255 -5.98 11.12 13.66
N GLY A 256 -6.51 10.74 14.82
CA GLY A 256 -5.79 10.15 15.92
C GLY A 256 -5.89 8.62 15.91
N ALA A 257 -4.76 7.93 15.94
CA ALA A 257 -4.71 6.49 16.10
C ALA A 257 -4.02 6.09 17.40
N THR A 258 -4.45 4.99 18.00
CA THR A 258 -3.88 4.44 19.23
C THR A 258 -3.41 3.00 19.05
N GLY A 259 -2.72 2.45 20.05
CA GLY A 259 -2.27 1.06 20.02
C GLY A 259 -0.99 0.82 19.23
N LEU A 260 -0.11 1.82 19.15
CA LEU A 260 1.25 1.62 18.69
C LEU A 260 2.09 0.91 19.74
N SER A 261 3.07 0.13 19.29
CA SER A 261 4.07 -0.49 20.17
C SER A 261 4.97 0.59 20.79
N VAL A 262 5.21 0.49 22.09
CA VAL A 262 6.11 1.40 22.82
C VAL A 262 7.57 1.04 22.50
N TYR A 263 8.44 2.03 22.34
CA TYR A 263 9.89 1.80 22.30
C TYR A 263 10.37 1.28 23.67
N LYS A 264 11.26 0.29 23.65
CA LYS A 264 11.87 -0.24 24.90
C LYS A 264 12.85 0.73 25.55
N GLN A 265 13.35 1.71 24.79
CA GLN A 265 14.25 2.74 25.28
C GLN A 265 13.44 3.96 25.73
N SER A 266 13.65 4.40 26.96
CA SER A 266 13.11 5.67 27.42
C SER A 266 13.73 6.82 26.63
N SER A 267 12.95 7.83 26.28
CA SER A 267 13.47 9.12 25.84
C SER A 267 12.77 10.23 26.60
N THR A 268 13.51 11.28 26.80
CA THR A 268 13.04 12.54 27.38
C THR A 268 13.09 13.61 26.29
N ASP A 269 12.19 14.59 26.34
CA ASP A 269 12.30 15.79 25.53
C ASP A 269 13.50 16.66 25.98
N GLU A 270 13.77 17.74 25.26
CA GLU A 270 14.84 18.70 25.63
C GLU A 270 14.64 19.31 27.02
N ALA A 271 13.45 19.24 27.58
CA ALA A 271 13.09 19.68 28.94
C ALA A 271 13.14 18.53 29.97
N GLY A 272 13.64 17.33 29.62
CA GLY A 272 13.78 16.19 30.51
C GLY A 272 12.47 15.47 30.85
N ARG A 273 11.36 15.76 30.12
CA ARG A 273 10.05 15.12 30.36
C ARG A 273 9.95 13.82 29.59
N SER A 274 9.47 12.75 30.26
CA SER A 274 9.22 11.47 29.61
C SER A 274 8.19 11.62 28.47
N LEU A 275 8.53 11.17 27.26
CA LEU A 275 7.62 11.12 26.11
C LEU A 275 6.61 9.96 26.31
N ALA A 276 5.68 10.17 27.25
CA ALA A 276 4.73 9.14 27.70
C ALA A 276 3.66 8.72 26.65
N ASN A 277 3.59 9.39 25.50
CA ASN A 277 2.49 9.22 24.54
C ASN A 277 2.85 8.50 23.23
N GLU A 278 3.90 7.70 23.20
CA GLU A 278 4.31 6.93 21.99
C GLU A 278 3.26 5.91 21.50
N VAL A 279 2.28 5.61 22.34
CA VAL A 279 1.15 4.71 22.01
C VAL A 279 0.14 5.38 21.08
N SER A 280 0.14 6.71 21.06
CA SER A 280 -0.81 7.51 20.28
C SER A 280 -0.10 8.19 19.10
N LEU A 281 -0.73 8.16 17.95
CA LEU A 281 -0.31 8.81 16.72
C LEU A 281 -1.37 9.83 16.33
N PHE A 282 -0.96 11.02 15.94
CA PHE A 282 -1.80 12.00 15.28
C PHE A 282 -1.20 12.27 13.90
N ILE A 283 -1.96 12.01 12.83
CA ILE A 283 -1.45 12.07 11.45
C ILE A 283 -2.34 12.94 10.58
N THR A 284 -1.71 13.77 9.74
CA THR A 284 -2.35 14.61 8.73
C THR A 284 -1.93 14.13 7.35
N CYS A 285 -2.91 13.88 6.48
CA CYS A 285 -2.70 13.37 5.13
C CYS A 285 -3.45 14.18 4.08
N LEU A 286 -2.92 14.17 2.85
CA LEU A 286 -3.50 14.79 1.66
C LEU A 286 -3.72 13.73 0.59
N VAL A 287 -4.87 13.80 -0.10
CA VAL A 287 -5.19 12.94 -1.25
C VAL A 287 -5.53 13.79 -2.46
N PRO A 288 -4.76 13.73 -3.55
CA PRO A 288 -5.12 14.38 -4.81
C PRO A 288 -6.36 13.71 -5.42
N LEU A 289 -7.31 14.50 -5.92
CA LEU A 289 -8.59 14.02 -6.46
C LEU A 289 -8.66 14.16 -7.98
N ASP A 290 -8.40 15.34 -8.51
CA ASP A 290 -8.35 15.57 -9.96
C ASP A 290 -7.43 16.74 -10.33
N LEU A 291 -6.88 16.65 -11.54
CA LEU A 291 -6.08 17.68 -12.21
C LEU A 291 -6.78 18.07 -13.49
N TYR A 292 -7.06 19.36 -13.69
CA TYR A 292 -7.82 19.88 -14.82
C TYR A 292 -7.42 21.30 -15.19
N PHE A 293 -7.88 21.74 -16.35
CA PHE A 293 -7.79 23.13 -16.80
C PHE A 293 -9.13 23.58 -17.39
N PHE A 294 -9.24 24.87 -17.68
CA PHE A 294 -10.40 25.43 -18.36
C PHE A 294 -10.06 25.93 -19.76
N THR A 295 -10.92 25.60 -20.74
CA THR A 295 -10.96 26.19 -22.07
C THR A 295 -12.37 26.70 -22.33
N ASP A 296 -12.52 27.98 -22.70
CA ASP A 296 -13.81 28.61 -23.02
C ASP A 296 -14.92 28.27 -21.99
N ALA A 297 -14.59 28.39 -20.71
CA ALA A 297 -15.43 28.05 -19.55
C ALA A 297 -15.75 26.54 -19.40
N LYS A 298 -15.25 25.65 -20.28
CA LYS A 298 -15.40 24.19 -20.13
C LYS A 298 -14.23 23.61 -19.36
N ARG A 299 -14.55 22.83 -18.36
CA ARG A 299 -13.56 22.08 -17.56
C ARG A 299 -13.07 20.88 -18.35
N GLN A 300 -11.75 20.83 -18.60
CA GLN A 300 -11.07 19.73 -19.26
C GLN A 300 -10.26 18.93 -18.24
N LEU A 301 -10.56 17.65 -18.10
CA LEU A 301 -9.93 16.78 -17.13
C LEU A 301 -8.62 16.21 -17.72
N VAL A 302 -7.50 16.40 -17.01
CA VAL A 302 -6.19 15.83 -17.33
C VAL A 302 -6.03 14.48 -16.61
N TRP A 303 -6.36 14.45 -15.32
CA TRP A 303 -6.25 13.24 -14.50
C TRP A 303 -7.32 13.22 -13.41
N ARG A 304 -7.82 12.03 -13.10
CA ARG A 304 -8.73 11.79 -11.98
C ARG A 304 -8.27 10.59 -11.17
N ASN A 305 -8.31 10.74 -9.86
CA ASN A 305 -8.06 9.64 -8.94
C ASN A 305 -9.24 8.66 -8.98
N HIS A 306 -9.02 7.48 -9.55
CA HIS A 306 -10.03 6.41 -9.60
C HIS A 306 -10.17 5.64 -8.28
N LYS A 307 -9.30 5.90 -7.29
CA LYS A 307 -9.25 5.22 -6.01
C LYS A 307 -9.01 6.21 -4.86
N PRO A 308 -9.88 7.22 -4.70
CA PRO A 308 -9.68 8.30 -3.72
C PRO A 308 -9.77 7.83 -2.26
N SER A 309 -10.30 6.63 -2.02
CA SER A 309 -10.35 5.97 -0.70
C SER A 309 -9.18 4.99 -0.48
N SER A 310 -8.24 4.89 -1.44
CA SER A 310 -7.08 4.00 -1.31
C SER A 310 -5.89 4.70 -0.67
N PRO A 311 -5.15 4.03 0.23
CA PRO A 311 -3.92 4.58 0.82
C PRO A 311 -2.80 4.82 -0.20
N ILE A 312 -2.88 4.26 -1.42
CA ILE A 312 -1.87 4.45 -2.47
C ILE A 312 -1.81 5.88 -3.03
N PHE A 313 -2.76 6.74 -2.68
CA PHE A 313 -2.75 8.18 -2.99
C PHE A 313 -2.79 9.04 -1.72
N CYS A 314 -2.77 8.42 -0.52
CA CYS A 314 -2.85 9.12 0.75
C CYS A 314 -1.45 9.59 1.18
N ARG A 315 -1.07 10.80 0.78
CA ARG A 315 0.25 11.38 1.03
C ARG A 315 0.35 11.93 2.46
N PRO A 316 1.36 11.54 3.24
CA PRO A 316 1.55 12.10 4.57
C PRO A 316 2.02 13.56 4.46
N VAL A 317 1.37 14.48 5.18
CA VAL A 317 1.80 15.86 5.41
C VAL A 317 2.67 15.90 6.65
N ARG A 318 2.14 15.39 7.76
CA ARG A 318 2.86 15.28 9.04
C ARG A 318 2.29 14.17 9.92
N PHE A 319 3.11 13.68 10.82
CA PHE A 319 2.65 12.89 11.96
C PHE A 319 3.37 13.31 13.24
N LYS A 320 2.69 13.15 14.38
CA LYS A 320 3.22 13.43 15.72
C LYS A 320 2.80 12.32 16.68
N TYR A 321 3.68 11.96 17.61
CA TYR A 321 3.32 11.05 18.70
C TYR A 321 2.66 11.84 19.83
N ILE A 322 1.38 12.13 19.65
CA ILE A 322 0.56 12.88 20.59
C ILE A 322 -0.85 12.29 20.62
N LYS A 323 -1.49 12.37 21.79
CA LYS A 323 -2.88 11.95 21.93
C LYS A 323 -3.81 13.02 21.32
N GLU A 324 -4.82 12.58 20.59
CA GLU A 324 -5.87 13.44 20.07
C GLU A 324 -6.68 14.05 21.22
N THR A 325 -6.55 15.35 21.42
CA THR A 325 -7.36 16.17 22.34
C THR A 325 -8.08 17.25 21.58
N LYS A 326 -9.03 17.94 22.23
CA LYS A 326 -9.74 19.05 21.59
C LYS A 326 -8.78 20.18 21.15
N GLU A 327 -7.81 20.48 21.98
CA GLU A 327 -6.80 21.51 21.74
C GLU A 327 -5.95 21.15 20.54
N VAL A 328 -5.41 19.93 20.47
CA VAL A 328 -4.61 19.43 19.34
C VAL A 328 -5.40 19.46 18.03
N VAL A 329 -6.68 19.08 18.07
CA VAL A 329 -7.59 19.15 16.91
C VAL A 329 -7.77 20.58 16.41
N LEU A 330 -8.01 21.52 17.32
CA LEU A 330 -8.22 22.93 16.96
C LEU A 330 -6.94 23.59 16.43
N GLU A 331 -5.79 23.33 17.07
CA GLU A 331 -4.47 23.81 16.63
C GLU A 331 -4.15 23.30 15.20
N GLU A 332 -4.35 22.00 14.96
CA GLU A 332 -4.10 21.41 13.64
C GLU A 332 -5.05 21.97 12.57
N PHE A 333 -6.33 22.12 12.91
CA PHE A 333 -7.33 22.68 11.99
C PHE A 333 -6.99 24.12 11.57
N GLU A 334 -6.65 24.98 12.53
CA GLU A 334 -6.26 26.36 12.23
C GLU A 334 -4.92 26.44 11.49
N SER A 335 -3.96 25.56 11.83
CA SER A 335 -2.69 25.45 11.08
C SER A 335 -2.95 25.12 9.61
N ILE A 336 -3.76 24.10 9.32
CA ILE A 336 -4.11 23.71 7.94
C ILE A 336 -4.84 24.84 7.21
N LYS A 337 -5.79 25.51 7.86
CA LYS A 337 -6.51 26.65 7.25
C LYS A 337 -5.57 27.79 6.87
N ASN A 338 -4.61 28.09 7.74
CA ASN A 338 -3.61 29.13 7.47
C ASN A 338 -2.68 28.71 6.34
N ASP A 339 -2.22 27.45 6.32
CA ASP A 339 -1.39 26.90 5.24
C ASP A 339 -2.14 27.01 3.89
N ILE A 340 -3.43 26.64 3.84
CA ILE A 340 -4.26 26.72 2.62
C ILE A 340 -4.44 28.16 2.18
N LYS A 341 -4.69 29.08 3.12
CA LYS A 341 -4.93 30.51 2.80
C LYS A 341 -3.70 31.19 2.21
N THR A 342 -2.52 30.81 2.64
CA THR A 342 -1.25 31.41 2.22
C THR A 342 -0.54 30.64 1.10
N LEU A 343 -1.20 29.60 0.56
CA LEU A 343 -0.60 28.67 -0.39
C LEU A 343 -0.25 29.35 -1.72
N PRO A 344 1.01 29.41 -2.13
CA PRO A 344 1.40 29.93 -3.43
C PRO A 344 1.09 28.94 -4.55
N VAL A 345 1.08 29.45 -5.78
CA VAL A 345 0.93 28.65 -6.99
C VAL A 345 2.16 27.76 -7.17
N SER A 346 1.95 26.46 -7.42
CA SER A 346 3.03 25.54 -7.75
C SER A 346 3.45 25.69 -9.21
N LYS A 347 4.76 25.54 -9.48
CA LYS A 347 5.31 25.58 -10.84
C LYS A 347 5.84 24.20 -11.22
N VAL A 348 5.29 23.62 -12.27
CA VAL A 348 5.73 22.32 -12.80
C VAL A 348 6.39 22.48 -14.15
N ILE A 349 7.38 21.65 -14.43
CA ILE A 349 8.15 21.69 -15.70
C ILE A 349 7.78 20.44 -16.51
N ILE A 350 7.25 20.64 -17.73
CA ILE A 350 6.88 19.58 -18.67
C ILE A 350 7.42 19.93 -20.03
N ALA A 351 8.20 19.03 -20.64
CA ALA A 351 8.81 19.22 -21.95
C ALA A 351 9.52 20.59 -22.10
N GLY A 352 10.19 21.05 -21.02
CA GLY A 352 10.91 22.34 -20.99
C GLY A 352 10.02 23.57 -20.83
N GLN A 353 8.70 23.42 -20.68
CA GLN A 353 7.76 24.51 -20.42
C GLN A 353 7.35 24.51 -18.94
N THR A 354 7.22 25.71 -18.34
CA THR A 354 6.73 25.89 -17.00
C THR A 354 5.22 26.13 -17.01
N LEU A 355 4.48 25.35 -16.22
CA LEU A 355 3.05 25.48 -16.00
C LEU A 355 2.77 25.89 -14.58
N ASP A 356 1.78 26.75 -14.39
CA ASP A 356 1.26 27.13 -13.08
C ASP A 356 0.17 26.15 -12.64
N VAL A 357 0.28 25.61 -11.42
CA VAL A 357 -0.73 24.72 -10.82
C VAL A 357 -1.33 25.41 -9.61
N HIS A 358 -2.61 25.76 -9.71
CA HIS A 358 -3.42 26.29 -8.62
C HIS A 358 -3.98 25.13 -7.77
N HIS A 359 -4.19 25.36 -6.47
CA HIS A 359 -4.67 24.34 -5.55
C HIS A 359 -6.04 24.68 -5.00
N ILE A 360 -6.94 23.68 -5.00
CA ILE A 360 -8.21 23.71 -4.27
C ILE A 360 -8.16 22.56 -3.28
N ILE A 361 -8.27 22.86 -1.99
CA ILE A 361 -8.13 21.87 -0.94
C ILE A 361 -9.36 21.88 -0.03
N ASP A 362 -10.03 20.73 0.05
CA ASP A 362 -11.21 20.53 0.88
C ASP A 362 -10.79 19.76 2.17
N ILE A 363 -11.16 20.27 3.35
CA ILE A 363 -10.89 19.62 4.64
C ILE A 363 -12.06 18.66 4.95
N THR A 364 -12.01 17.44 4.42
CA THR A 364 -13.11 16.46 4.50
C THR A 364 -12.70 15.11 5.10
N MET A 365 -11.39 14.80 5.15
CA MET A 365 -10.92 13.54 5.74
C MET A 365 -10.82 13.65 7.27
N ILE A 366 -11.95 13.93 7.90
CA ILE A 366 -12.09 14.09 9.36
C ILE A 366 -13.31 13.32 9.86
N ASP A 367 -13.22 12.74 11.04
CA ASP A 367 -14.31 11.98 11.64
C ASP A 367 -15.43 12.89 12.22
N GLY A 368 -16.55 12.28 12.62
CA GLY A 368 -17.70 13.02 13.16
C GLY A 368 -17.40 13.73 14.50
N LYS A 369 -16.46 13.22 15.30
CA LYS A 369 -16.03 13.85 16.55
C LYS A 369 -15.26 15.13 16.26
N VAL A 370 -14.29 15.06 15.35
CA VAL A 370 -13.52 16.22 14.88
C VAL A 370 -14.45 17.25 14.25
N GLN A 371 -15.39 16.83 13.38
CA GLN A 371 -16.39 17.73 12.79
C GLN A 371 -17.20 18.49 13.83
N THR A 372 -17.52 17.86 14.96
CA THR A 372 -18.24 18.53 16.05
C THR A 372 -17.35 19.51 16.82
N ILE A 373 -16.08 19.17 17.03
CA ILE A 373 -15.11 20.04 17.72
C ILE A 373 -14.91 21.36 16.96
N ILE A 374 -14.80 21.28 15.62
CA ILE A 374 -14.56 22.45 14.76
C ILE A 374 -15.86 23.17 14.33
N SER A 375 -17.03 22.61 14.66
CA SER A 375 -18.33 23.16 14.26
C SER A 375 -18.64 24.48 14.96
N THR A 376 -19.19 25.42 14.22
CA THR A 376 -19.75 26.68 14.75
C THR A 376 -21.20 26.53 15.23
N ALA A 377 -21.88 25.42 14.92
CA ALA A 377 -23.26 25.16 15.29
C ALA A 377 -23.44 24.67 16.73
N THR A 378 -22.44 23.96 17.26
CA THR A 378 -22.49 23.35 18.59
C THR A 378 -21.11 23.04 19.14
N THR A 379 -20.99 23.00 20.46
CA THR A 379 -19.80 22.47 21.16
C THR A 379 -20.05 21.10 21.76
N SER A 380 -21.29 20.58 21.66
CA SER A 380 -21.66 19.26 22.18
C SER A 380 -21.47 18.16 21.12
N THR A 381 -20.75 17.11 21.46
CA THR A 381 -20.51 15.94 20.59
C THR A 381 -21.78 15.12 20.31
N GLN A 382 -22.86 15.39 21.00
CA GLN A 382 -24.16 14.72 20.80
C GLN A 382 -25.08 15.47 19.84
N CYS A 383 -24.89 16.78 19.68
CA CYS A 383 -25.68 17.63 18.78
C CYS A 383 -25.20 17.53 17.34
N CYS A 384 -26.09 17.84 16.39
CA CYS A 384 -25.72 17.86 14.98
C CYS A 384 -24.68 18.95 14.69
N SER A 385 -23.56 18.61 14.08
CA SER A 385 -22.50 19.56 13.71
C SER A 385 -22.92 20.55 12.62
N VAL A 386 -24.04 20.33 11.92
CA VAL A 386 -24.52 21.17 10.82
C VAL A 386 -25.56 22.17 11.30
N CYS A 387 -26.58 21.75 12.07
CA CYS A 387 -27.68 22.61 12.50
C CYS A 387 -27.78 22.81 14.03
N GLY A 388 -26.91 22.20 14.83
CA GLY A 388 -26.87 22.33 16.28
C GLY A 388 -28.01 21.66 17.04
N ILE A 389 -28.93 20.95 16.37
CA ILE A 389 -30.06 20.28 17.04
C ILE A 389 -29.58 19.22 18.03
N SER A 390 -30.20 19.16 19.20
CA SER A 390 -29.90 18.16 20.21
C SER A 390 -30.66 16.84 19.96
N PRO A 391 -30.17 15.70 20.46
CA PRO A 391 -30.79 14.38 20.26
C PRO A 391 -32.27 14.34 20.63
N LYS A 392 -32.67 15.06 21.67
CA LYS A 392 -34.06 15.13 22.13
C LYS A 392 -35.06 15.49 21.04
N PHE A 393 -34.65 16.33 20.08
CA PHE A 393 -35.50 16.86 19.04
C PHE A 393 -35.24 16.28 17.64
N MET A 394 -34.27 15.33 17.49
CA MET A 394 -33.90 14.79 16.19
C MET A 394 -35.00 13.95 15.53
N ASN A 395 -35.97 13.43 16.31
CA ASN A 395 -37.12 12.69 15.79
C ASN A 395 -38.36 13.60 15.55
N ASP A 396 -38.29 14.87 15.93
CA ASP A 396 -39.33 15.85 15.65
C ASP A 396 -39.05 16.54 14.31
N LEU A 397 -39.50 15.90 13.22
CA LEU A 397 -39.23 16.38 11.86
C LEU A 397 -39.71 17.80 11.59
N PRO A 398 -40.89 18.26 12.07
CA PRO A 398 -41.33 19.64 11.96
C PRO A 398 -40.36 20.65 12.60
N ILE A 399 -39.80 20.34 13.76
CA ILE A 399 -38.77 21.18 14.41
C ILE A 399 -37.45 21.13 13.64
N VAL A 400 -37.05 19.93 13.22
CA VAL A 400 -35.81 19.70 12.47
C VAL A 400 -35.79 20.52 11.17
N LEU A 401 -36.86 20.51 10.40
CA LEU A 401 -36.96 21.19 9.10
C LEU A 401 -36.99 22.74 9.21
N LYS A 402 -37.28 23.27 10.39
CA LYS A 402 -37.24 24.73 10.66
C LYS A 402 -35.86 25.21 11.11
N LYS A 403 -34.92 24.28 11.38
CA LYS A 403 -33.57 24.65 11.82
C LYS A 403 -32.76 25.24 10.67
N GLU A 404 -32.19 26.40 10.92
CA GLU A 404 -31.25 27.03 10.00
C GLU A 404 -29.95 26.23 9.88
N VAL A 405 -29.46 26.10 8.66
CA VAL A 405 -28.20 25.42 8.33
C VAL A 405 -27.21 26.49 7.86
N LYS A 406 -26.02 26.51 8.48
CA LYS A 406 -24.94 27.40 8.09
C LYS A 406 -24.04 26.68 7.06
N ASN A 407 -23.83 27.32 5.92
CA ASN A 407 -23.03 26.75 4.81
C ASN A 407 -21.60 26.43 5.25
N GLU A 408 -21.03 27.20 6.17
CA GLU A 408 -19.67 26.93 6.72
C GLU A 408 -19.55 25.55 7.39
N ASN A 409 -20.66 24.99 7.90
CA ASN A 409 -20.65 23.65 8.51
C ASN A 409 -20.83 22.53 7.48
N LEU A 410 -21.22 22.84 6.23
CA LEU A 410 -21.33 21.86 5.14
C LEU A 410 -19.97 21.53 4.53
N GLN A 411 -18.99 22.46 4.56
CA GLN A 411 -17.66 22.31 3.97
C GLN A 411 -16.87 21.12 4.52
N ASN A 412 -17.18 20.64 5.72
CA ASN A 412 -16.52 19.50 6.35
C ASN A 412 -17.05 18.14 5.85
N GLY A 413 -18.04 18.13 4.96
CA GLY A 413 -18.59 16.94 4.34
C GLY A 413 -19.31 15.99 5.30
N ILE A 414 -19.45 14.75 4.86
CA ILE A 414 -19.95 13.61 5.66
C ILE A 414 -18.91 12.52 5.62
N SER A 415 -18.47 12.05 6.79
CA SER A 415 -17.63 10.87 6.94
C SER A 415 -18.42 9.63 6.50
N THR A 416 -18.17 9.14 5.28
CA THR A 416 -18.95 8.03 4.70
C THR A 416 -18.67 6.72 5.42
N LEU A 417 -17.43 6.46 5.81
CA LEU A 417 -17.07 5.26 6.56
C LEU A 417 -17.75 5.24 7.94
N HIS A 418 -17.65 6.35 8.67
CA HIS A 418 -18.32 6.45 9.97
C HIS A 418 -19.86 6.44 9.83
N ALA A 419 -20.42 6.87 8.69
CA ALA A 419 -21.85 6.71 8.43
C ALA A 419 -22.25 5.23 8.40
N TRP A 420 -21.49 4.34 7.72
CA TRP A 420 -21.73 2.90 7.74
C TRP A 420 -21.70 2.35 9.17
N ILE A 421 -20.65 2.65 9.93
CA ILE A 421 -20.46 2.14 11.30
C ILE A 421 -21.56 2.66 12.24
N ARG A 422 -21.82 3.96 12.23
CA ARG A 422 -22.75 4.60 13.19
C ARG A 422 -24.22 4.29 12.90
N LEU A 423 -24.62 4.14 11.63
CA LEU A 423 -25.96 3.68 11.30
C LEU A 423 -26.16 2.22 11.72
N PHE A 424 -25.15 1.38 11.53
CA PHE A 424 -25.18 0.00 12.02
C PHE A 424 -25.29 -0.05 13.56
N GLU A 425 -24.45 0.70 14.28
CA GLU A 425 -24.53 0.81 15.74
C GLU A 425 -25.89 1.32 16.22
N CYS A 426 -26.48 2.28 15.52
CA CYS A 426 -27.82 2.78 15.80
C CYS A 426 -28.86 1.66 15.73
N LEU A 427 -28.84 0.83 14.66
CA LEU A 427 -29.74 -0.31 14.51
C LEU A 427 -29.50 -1.38 15.60
N LEU A 428 -28.25 -1.66 15.96
CA LEU A 428 -27.92 -2.58 17.06
C LEU A 428 -28.48 -2.07 18.40
N HIS A 429 -28.30 -0.78 18.68
CA HIS A 429 -28.79 -0.19 19.92
C HIS A 429 -30.32 -0.16 20.00
N ILE A 430 -31.02 0.05 18.87
CA ILE A 430 -32.47 -0.12 18.78
C ILE A 430 -32.82 -1.57 19.08
N ALA A 431 -32.18 -2.55 18.39
CA ALA A 431 -32.42 -3.96 18.53
C ALA A 431 -32.30 -4.46 19.97
N TYR A 432 -31.28 -3.98 20.69
CA TYR A 432 -31.09 -4.33 22.11
C TYR A 432 -32.20 -3.83 23.01
N LYS A 433 -32.84 -2.69 22.67
CA LYS A 433 -33.81 -1.98 23.49
C LYS A 433 -35.26 -2.16 23.03
N ILE A 434 -35.53 -2.89 21.95
CA ILE A 434 -36.91 -3.21 21.50
C ILE A 434 -37.78 -3.72 22.65
N PRO A 435 -37.31 -4.64 23.56
CA PRO A 435 -38.18 -5.15 24.61
C PRO A 435 -38.62 -4.11 25.64
N ILE A 436 -37.82 -3.07 25.86
CA ILE A 436 -38.13 -2.04 26.88
C ILE A 436 -38.70 -0.75 26.26
N GLN A 437 -38.49 -0.52 24.94
CA GLN A 437 -38.88 0.68 24.20
C GLN A 437 -38.48 1.99 24.91
N LYS A 438 -37.30 2.03 25.53
CA LYS A 438 -36.73 3.18 26.20
C LYS A 438 -35.36 3.52 25.63
N TRP A 439 -35.13 4.80 25.35
CA TRP A 439 -33.83 5.27 24.89
C TRP A 439 -32.69 4.96 25.87
N GLN A 440 -32.97 5.10 27.17
CA GLN A 440 -32.00 4.82 28.24
C GLN A 440 -32.54 3.73 29.18
N ALA A 441 -31.81 2.64 29.34
CA ALA A 441 -32.05 1.63 30.37
C ALA A 441 -31.47 2.12 31.72
N ARG A 442 -32.27 2.67 32.60
CA ARG A 442 -31.82 3.20 33.91
C ARG A 442 -32.00 2.19 35.06
N GLY A 443 -33.09 1.46 35.07
CA GLY A 443 -33.39 0.44 36.06
C GLY A 443 -32.49 -0.80 35.97
N VAL A 444 -32.38 -1.57 37.04
CA VAL A 444 -31.61 -2.84 37.08
C VAL A 444 -32.22 -3.83 36.11
N ASP A 445 -33.54 -3.99 36.13
CA ASP A 445 -34.28 -4.91 35.25
C ASP A 445 -34.13 -4.54 33.77
N ASP A 446 -34.30 -3.26 33.44
CA ASP A 446 -34.10 -2.76 32.06
C ASP A 446 -32.69 -3.10 31.56
N LYS A 447 -31.66 -2.88 32.41
CA LYS A 447 -30.27 -3.21 32.09
C LYS A 447 -30.05 -4.71 31.87
N ALA A 448 -30.65 -5.54 32.70
CA ALA A 448 -30.56 -7.02 32.62
C ALA A 448 -31.21 -7.51 31.30
N ILE A 449 -32.40 -7.01 30.96
CA ILE A 449 -33.11 -7.34 29.71
C ILE A 449 -32.26 -6.94 28.49
N VAL A 450 -31.73 -5.73 28.48
CA VAL A 450 -30.88 -5.24 27.39
C VAL A 450 -29.60 -6.07 27.25
N ALA A 451 -28.94 -6.40 28.37
CA ALA A 451 -27.71 -7.20 28.35
C ALA A 451 -27.95 -8.62 27.81
N THR A 452 -29.05 -9.28 28.25
CA THR A 452 -29.43 -10.59 27.76
C THR A 452 -29.72 -10.59 26.27
N ARG A 453 -30.51 -9.61 25.81
CA ARG A 453 -30.81 -9.47 24.38
C ARG A 453 -29.57 -9.13 23.55
N LYS A 454 -28.71 -8.24 24.02
CA LYS A 454 -27.42 -7.93 23.39
C LYS A 454 -26.61 -9.21 23.17
N LYS A 455 -26.44 -10.03 24.20
CA LYS A 455 -25.68 -11.29 24.11
C LYS A 455 -26.32 -12.24 23.09
N LYS A 456 -27.67 -12.38 23.09
CA LYS A 456 -28.39 -13.21 22.13
C LYS A 456 -28.11 -12.76 20.68
N ILE A 457 -28.20 -11.47 20.40
CA ILE A 457 -27.94 -10.89 19.07
C ILE A 457 -26.48 -11.08 18.65
N GLN A 458 -25.51 -10.84 19.55
CA GLN A 458 -24.09 -11.05 19.27
C GLN A 458 -23.78 -12.52 18.91
N VAL A 459 -24.35 -13.48 19.63
CA VAL A 459 -24.19 -14.90 19.34
C VAL A 459 -24.84 -15.27 18.01
N ALA A 460 -26.03 -14.75 17.70
CA ALA A 460 -26.70 -14.98 16.42
C ALA A 460 -25.87 -14.44 15.24
N PHE A 461 -25.33 -13.21 15.31
CA PHE A 461 -24.44 -12.68 14.27
C PHE A 461 -23.21 -13.54 14.07
N GLN A 462 -22.61 -14.03 15.15
CA GLN A 462 -21.42 -14.89 15.08
C GLN A 462 -21.73 -16.22 14.42
N ASN A 463 -22.82 -16.90 14.85
CA ASN A 463 -23.16 -18.23 14.37
C ASN A 463 -23.72 -18.22 12.92
N GLU A 464 -24.53 -17.22 12.58
CA GLU A 464 -25.30 -17.22 11.35
C GLU A 464 -24.65 -16.41 10.22
N MET A 465 -23.80 -15.43 10.57
CA MET A 465 -23.14 -14.55 9.58
C MET A 465 -21.61 -14.55 9.73
N GLY A 466 -21.05 -15.19 10.76
CA GLY A 466 -19.62 -15.18 11.05
C GLY A 466 -19.12 -13.77 11.39
N LEU A 467 -19.95 -12.94 12.03
CA LEU A 467 -19.63 -11.54 12.37
C LEU A 467 -19.52 -11.39 13.90
N VAL A 468 -18.42 -10.81 14.34
CA VAL A 468 -18.23 -10.39 15.73
C VAL A 468 -18.68 -8.93 15.83
N VAL A 469 -19.80 -8.67 16.52
CA VAL A 469 -20.39 -7.33 16.61
C VAL A 469 -20.37 -6.80 18.05
N ASP A 470 -20.11 -5.51 18.16
CA ASP A 470 -20.19 -4.71 19.40
C ASP A 470 -19.46 -5.35 20.61
N GLN A 471 -18.33 -6.04 20.34
CA GLN A 471 -17.42 -6.54 21.35
C GLN A 471 -16.32 -5.49 21.62
N PRO A 472 -15.91 -5.29 22.89
CA PRO A 472 -14.80 -4.41 23.18
C PRO A 472 -13.51 -4.86 22.49
N CYS A 473 -12.75 -3.91 21.91
CA CYS A 473 -11.42 -4.18 21.40
C CYS A 473 -10.42 -4.32 22.55
N SER A 474 -9.41 -5.18 22.36
CA SER A 474 -8.28 -5.27 23.30
C SER A 474 -7.53 -3.93 23.33
N GLY A 475 -7.38 -3.33 24.53
CA GLY A 475 -6.79 -2.01 24.70
C GLY A 475 -7.80 -0.90 25.05
N GLY A 476 -9.09 -1.21 25.12
CA GLY A 476 -10.11 -0.35 25.75
C GLY A 476 -10.66 0.79 24.90
N ALA A 477 -10.25 0.96 23.66
CA ALA A 477 -10.78 1.97 22.77
C ALA A 477 -11.58 1.34 21.63
N GLY A 478 -12.90 1.57 21.57
CA GLY A 478 -13.77 1.15 20.48
C GLY A 478 -14.33 -0.27 20.61
N THR A 479 -15.08 -0.66 19.60
CA THR A 479 -15.74 -1.96 19.47
C THR A 479 -15.27 -2.68 18.21
N SER A 480 -15.66 -3.96 18.07
CA SER A 480 -15.43 -4.77 16.87
C SER A 480 -16.20 -4.30 15.63
N ASN A 481 -17.02 -3.24 15.74
CA ASN A 481 -17.78 -2.69 14.63
C ASN A 481 -16.88 -1.87 13.70
N ASP A 482 -16.51 -2.45 12.58
CA ASP A 482 -15.77 -1.79 11.51
C ASP A 482 -16.63 -1.60 10.25
N GLY A 483 -16.08 -0.84 9.28
CA GLY A 483 -16.79 -0.58 8.02
C GLY A 483 -17.13 -1.84 7.22
N ASN A 484 -16.31 -2.88 7.28
CA ASN A 484 -16.56 -4.14 6.55
C ASN A 484 -17.70 -4.92 7.21
N THR A 485 -17.70 -4.99 8.54
CA THR A 485 -18.79 -5.60 9.32
C THR A 485 -20.12 -4.89 9.03
N ALA A 486 -20.13 -3.56 9.09
CA ALA A 486 -21.31 -2.76 8.78
C ALA A 486 -21.83 -3.03 7.36
N ARG A 487 -20.95 -2.97 6.34
CA ARG A 487 -21.33 -3.25 4.95
C ARG A 487 -21.94 -4.64 4.77
N ARG A 488 -21.37 -5.68 5.40
CA ARG A 488 -21.90 -7.05 5.33
C ARG A 488 -23.28 -7.18 5.98
N VAL A 489 -23.53 -6.48 7.08
CA VAL A 489 -24.84 -6.45 7.74
C VAL A 489 -25.89 -5.80 6.84
N PHE A 490 -25.59 -4.65 6.23
CA PHE A 490 -26.52 -3.97 5.33
C PHE A 490 -26.76 -4.74 4.03
N GLN A 491 -25.75 -5.39 3.47
CA GLN A 491 -25.89 -6.24 2.26
C GLN A 491 -26.81 -7.42 2.45
N GLN A 492 -26.93 -7.96 3.66
CA GLN A 492 -27.79 -9.08 4.02
C GLN A 492 -28.97 -8.59 4.87
N ALA A 493 -29.71 -7.61 4.36
CA ALA A 493 -30.74 -6.89 5.10
C ALA A 493 -31.79 -7.80 5.74
N GLU A 494 -32.28 -8.82 5.04
CA GLU A 494 -33.31 -9.74 5.55
C GLU A 494 -32.79 -10.55 6.73
N LYS A 495 -31.62 -11.15 6.57
CA LYS A 495 -30.99 -11.95 7.62
C LYS A 495 -30.63 -11.11 8.85
N SER A 496 -30.13 -9.91 8.62
CA SER A 496 -29.81 -8.95 9.68
C SER A 496 -31.06 -8.47 10.41
N ALA A 497 -32.17 -8.27 9.68
CA ALA A 497 -33.47 -7.92 10.26
C ALA A 497 -34.01 -9.04 11.16
N GLU A 498 -33.91 -10.29 10.72
CA GLU A 498 -34.31 -11.46 11.49
C GLU A 498 -33.53 -11.56 12.82
N ILE A 499 -32.21 -11.44 12.76
CA ILE A 499 -31.34 -11.47 13.96
C ILE A 499 -31.65 -10.33 14.93
N MET A 500 -31.76 -9.11 14.42
CA MET A 500 -31.96 -7.91 15.24
C MET A 500 -33.40 -7.70 15.69
N GLY A 501 -34.38 -8.17 14.93
CA GLY A 501 -35.80 -7.87 15.12
C GLY A 501 -36.15 -6.43 14.69
N VAL A 502 -35.41 -5.84 13.73
CA VAL A 502 -35.65 -4.50 13.19
C VAL A 502 -36.25 -4.61 11.78
N SER A 503 -36.87 -3.51 11.32
CA SER A 503 -37.51 -3.48 9.99
C SER A 503 -36.52 -3.73 8.86
N PRO A 504 -36.74 -4.76 8.01
CA PRO A 504 -35.88 -5.01 6.84
C PRO A 504 -36.00 -3.89 5.80
N VAL A 505 -37.15 -3.23 5.70
CA VAL A 505 -37.37 -2.08 4.80
C VAL A 505 -36.44 -0.92 5.19
N LEU A 506 -36.35 -0.62 6.49
CA LEU A 506 -35.44 0.42 6.95
C LEU A 506 -33.97 0.05 6.66
N ILE A 507 -33.56 -1.19 6.89
CA ILE A 507 -32.19 -1.63 6.60
C ILE A 507 -31.88 -1.48 5.10
N ARG A 508 -32.77 -1.90 4.20
CA ARG A 508 -32.59 -1.76 2.75
C ARG A 508 -32.49 -0.30 2.31
N ARG A 509 -33.37 0.56 2.84
CA ARG A 509 -33.33 2.00 2.52
C ARG A 509 -32.02 2.64 2.99
N LEU A 510 -31.56 2.34 4.21
CA LEU A 510 -30.26 2.81 4.71
C LEU A 510 -29.10 2.25 3.89
N HIS A 511 -29.18 0.96 3.47
CA HIS A 511 -28.18 0.36 2.58
C HIS A 511 -28.07 1.13 1.25
N SER A 512 -29.18 1.48 0.63
CA SER A 512 -29.21 2.24 -0.62
C SER A 512 -28.60 3.64 -0.45
N ILE A 513 -28.96 4.35 0.63
CA ILE A 513 -28.38 5.67 0.97
C ILE A 513 -26.86 5.57 1.16
N LEU A 514 -26.39 4.64 2.01
CA LEU A 514 -24.96 4.47 2.29
C LEU A 514 -24.17 4.04 1.06
N SER A 515 -24.76 3.18 0.23
CA SER A 515 -24.11 2.68 -1.00
C SER A 515 -23.92 3.79 -2.02
N VAL A 516 -24.96 4.63 -2.26
CA VAL A 516 -24.85 5.73 -3.20
C VAL A 516 -23.89 6.81 -2.70
N MET A 517 -23.93 7.14 -1.41
CA MET A 517 -23.00 8.12 -0.79
C MET A 517 -21.54 7.69 -0.88
N SER A 518 -21.27 6.39 -0.76
CA SER A 518 -19.91 5.84 -0.85
C SER A 518 -19.46 5.58 -2.29
N SER A 519 -20.34 5.78 -3.27
CA SER A 519 -20.02 5.59 -4.68
C SER A 519 -19.18 6.75 -5.24
N GLY A 520 -18.49 6.52 -6.34
CA GLY A 520 -17.79 7.55 -7.10
C GLY A 520 -18.65 8.26 -8.12
N PHE A 521 -19.98 8.16 -8.04
CA PHE A 521 -20.92 8.71 -9.00
C PHE A 521 -21.62 9.95 -8.45
N ASP A 522 -22.01 10.87 -9.36
CA ASP A 522 -22.78 12.05 -9.02
C ASP A 522 -24.20 11.67 -8.60
N ILE A 523 -24.64 12.19 -7.47
CA ILE A 523 -25.95 11.95 -6.89
C ILE A 523 -26.87 13.11 -7.28
N GLU A 524 -28.13 12.81 -7.61
CA GLU A 524 -29.16 13.85 -7.85
C GLU A 524 -29.70 14.36 -6.50
N PRO A 525 -29.41 15.60 -6.09
CA PRO A 525 -29.74 16.07 -4.74
C PRO A 525 -31.21 16.01 -4.39
N ASN A 526 -32.11 16.34 -5.32
CA ASN A 526 -33.56 16.34 -5.06
C ASN A 526 -34.12 14.93 -4.90
N LYS A 527 -33.69 13.98 -5.73
CA LYS A 527 -34.05 12.56 -5.58
C LYS A 527 -33.55 12.02 -4.25
N PHE A 528 -32.29 12.33 -3.90
CA PHE A 528 -31.67 11.92 -2.64
C PHE A 528 -32.39 12.52 -1.43
N LYS A 529 -32.71 13.82 -1.47
CA LYS A 529 -33.48 14.52 -0.44
C LYS A 529 -34.80 13.81 -0.16
N LYS A 530 -35.60 13.58 -1.20
CA LYS A 530 -36.91 12.90 -1.09
C LYS A 530 -36.76 11.52 -0.44
N TYR A 531 -35.83 10.69 -0.94
CA TYR A 531 -35.61 9.34 -0.45
C TYR A 531 -35.15 9.33 1.02
N CYS A 532 -34.27 10.26 1.40
CA CYS A 532 -33.79 10.39 2.77
C CYS A 532 -34.89 10.87 3.73
N PHE A 533 -35.73 11.83 3.34
CA PHE A 533 -36.87 12.27 4.17
C PHE A 533 -37.89 11.17 4.39
N GLU A 534 -38.30 10.45 3.35
CA GLU A 534 -39.18 9.29 3.49
C GLU A 534 -38.56 8.21 4.41
N THR A 535 -37.22 8.06 4.40
CA THR A 535 -36.52 7.15 5.30
C THR A 535 -36.51 7.67 6.75
N ALA A 536 -36.39 8.99 6.95
CA ALA A 536 -36.50 9.62 8.26
C ALA A 536 -37.91 9.49 8.84
N GLU A 537 -38.93 9.67 8.01
CA GLU A 537 -40.35 9.44 8.40
C GLU A 537 -40.57 7.97 8.81
N LEU A 538 -40.11 7.03 8.01
CA LEU A 538 -40.19 5.62 8.35
C LEU A 538 -39.44 5.31 9.68
N TYR A 539 -38.26 5.88 9.89
CA TYR A 539 -37.51 5.72 11.13
C TYR A 539 -38.32 6.23 12.34
N THR A 540 -38.89 7.43 12.25
CA THR A 540 -39.67 8.02 13.35
C THR A 540 -40.97 7.28 13.61
N GLN A 541 -41.65 6.77 12.58
CA GLN A 541 -42.84 5.91 12.72
C GLN A 541 -42.54 4.61 13.47
N LEU A 542 -41.41 3.96 13.15
CA LEU A 542 -41.04 2.67 13.75
C LEU A 542 -40.42 2.81 15.13
N TYR A 543 -39.60 3.84 15.35
CA TYR A 543 -38.73 3.96 16.52
C TYR A 543 -38.77 5.36 17.15
N ILE A 544 -39.95 5.95 17.32
CA ILE A 544 -40.12 7.30 17.91
C ILE A 544 -39.45 7.42 19.30
N TRP A 545 -39.41 6.31 20.04
CA TRP A 545 -38.83 6.22 21.39
C TRP A 545 -37.29 6.22 21.39
N TYR A 546 -36.65 6.05 20.22
CA TYR A 546 -35.20 6.06 20.07
C TYR A 546 -34.77 7.22 19.18
N PRO A 547 -34.15 8.28 19.72
CA PRO A 547 -33.72 9.43 18.93
C PRO A 547 -32.71 9.02 17.87
N MET A 548 -32.78 9.63 16.69
CA MET A 548 -31.77 9.50 15.66
C MET A 548 -30.40 9.83 16.26
N SER A 549 -29.38 9.08 15.87
CA SER A 549 -28.00 9.47 16.14
C SER A 549 -27.63 10.74 15.37
N GLN A 550 -26.64 11.48 15.85
CA GLN A 550 -26.10 12.66 15.13
C GLN A 550 -25.81 12.34 13.66
N THR A 551 -25.18 11.17 13.41
CA THR A 551 -24.84 10.74 12.05
C THR A 551 -26.08 10.40 11.24
N SER A 552 -27.06 9.67 11.83
CA SER A 552 -28.33 9.36 11.16
C SER A 552 -29.06 10.64 10.75
N HIS A 553 -29.16 11.58 11.67
CA HIS A 553 -29.76 12.90 11.41
C HIS A 553 -29.00 13.66 10.30
N LYS A 554 -27.68 13.72 10.38
CA LYS A 554 -26.85 14.41 9.37
C LYS A 554 -27.04 13.82 7.98
N VAL A 555 -27.03 12.50 7.85
CA VAL A 555 -27.21 11.79 6.58
C VAL A 555 -28.62 11.99 6.02
N LEU A 556 -29.66 11.77 6.84
CA LEU A 556 -31.04 11.75 6.37
C LEU A 556 -31.61 13.15 6.14
N ILE A 557 -31.16 14.16 6.90
CA ILE A 557 -31.69 15.52 6.85
C ILE A 557 -30.80 16.46 6.02
N HIS A 558 -29.49 16.40 6.22
CA HIS A 558 -28.56 17.36 5.61
C HIS A 558 -27.73 16.78 4.47
N GLY A 559 -27.81 15.47 4.20
CA GLY A 559 -26.99 14.81 3.19
C GLY A 559 -27.11 15.44 1.81
N HIS A 560 -28.32 15.83 1.40
CA HIS A 560 -28.56 16.49 0.12
C HIS A 560 -27.88 17.86 0.03
N LEU A 561 -27.83 18.64 1.12
CA LEU A 561 -27.15 19.94 1.16
C LEU A 561 -25.61 19.77 1.03
N VAL A 562 -25.07 18.72 1.65
CA VAL A 562 -23.63 18.41 1.50
C VAL A 562 -23.33 17.98 0.07
N ILE A 563 -24.22 17.21 -0.58
CA ILE A 563 -24.06 16.81 -1.99
C ILE A 563 -24.09 18.04 -2.91
N GLU A 564 -25.00 18.99 -2.67
CA GLU A 564 -25.09 20.25 -3.43
C GLU A 564 -23.86 21.16 -3.22
N PHE A 565 -23.29 21.15 -2.01
CA PHE A 565 -22.13 21.98 -1.66
C PHE A 565 -20.88 21.56 -2.45
N PHE A 566 -20.66 20.26 -2.64
CA PHE A 566 -19.45 19.77 -3.32
C PHE A 566 -19.67 19.57 -4.81
N SER A 567 -18.67 19.95 -5.61
CA SER A 567 -18.67 19.73 -7.08
C SER A 567 -18.14 18.35 -7.48
N LEU A 568 -17.73 17.51 -6.52
CA LEU A 568 -17.29 16.13 -6.70
C LEU A 568 -18.21 15.16 -5.97
N PRO A 569 -18.31 13.91 -6.45
CA PRO A 569 -19.07 12.88 -5.76
C PRO A 569 -18.65 12.73 -4.30
N LEU A 570 -19.62 12.59 -3.39
CA LEU A 570 -19.37 12.52 -1.96
C LEU A 570 -18.43 11.36 -1.57
N GLY A 571 -18.51 10.22 -2.26
CA GLY A 571 -17.62 9.09 -2.03
C GLY A 571 -16.15 9.39 -2.33
N MET A 572 -15.86 10.38 -3.20
CA MET A 572 -14.48 10.83 -3.43
C MET A 572 -13.91 11.63 -2.26
N MET A 573 -14.76 12.19 -1.40
CA MET A 573 -14.40 13.05 -0.26
C MET A 573 -14.20 12.24 1.04
N SER A 574 -14.36 10.90 1.00
CA SER A 574 -14.27 9.99 2.15
C SER A 574 -12.92 10.00 2.85
N GLU A 575 -12.90 9.79 4.16
CA GLU A 575 -11.74 9.64 5.02
C GLU A 575 -11.07 8.26 4.97
N GLU A 576 -11.66 7.29 4.28
CA GLU A 576 -11.20 5.88 4.25
C GLU A 576 -9.72 5.72 3.87
N ALA A 577 -9.19 6.59 3.01
CA ALA A 577 -7.79 6.55 2.60
C ALA A 577 -6.83 6.76 3.78
N GLN A 578 -7.18 7.68 4.69
CA GLN A 578 -6.37 8.01 5.85
C GLN A 578 -6.42 6.89 6.90
N GLU A 579 -7.61 6.37 7.19
CA GLU A 579 -7.77 5.26 8.13
C GLU A 579 -7.02 4.00 7.64
N ALA A 580 -7.07 3.71 6.33
CA ALA A 580 -6.28 2.65 5.73
C ALA A 580 -4.77 2.94 5.82
N SER A 581 -4.35 4.21 5.69
CA SER A 581 -2.95 4.63 5.81
C SER A 581 -2.39 4.41 7.22
N ASN A 582 -3.20 4.57 8.27
CA ASN A 582 -2.80 4.30 9.66
C ASN A 582 -2.33 2.84 9.86
N LYS A 583 -2.92 1.88 9.15
CA LYS A 583 -2.49 0.47 9.16
C LYS A 583 -1.10 0.30 8.52
N TYR A 584 -0.82 1.04 7.44
CA TYR A 584 0.50 1.04 6.80
C TYR A 584 1.55 1.72 7.67
N PHE A 585 1.21 2.82 8.36
CA PHE A 585 2.09 3.45 9.32
C PHE A 585 2.57 2.45 10.38
N LYS A 586 1.65 1.76 11.04
CA LYS A 586 1.96 0.73 12.04
C LYS A 586 2.86 -0.36 11.46
N LYS A 587 2.49 -0.93 10.32
CA LYS A 587 3.26 -1.96 9.62
C LYS A 587 4.68 -1.50 9.27
N TYR A 588 4.83 -0.27 8.75
CA TYR A 588 6.14 0.25 8.35
C TYR A 588 7.01 0.55 9.55
N ARG A 589 6.42 1.09 10.61
CA ARG A 589 7.12 1.29 11.88
C ARG A 589 7.60 -0.04 12.48
N GLU A 590 6.81 -1.07 12.46
CA GLU A 590 7.13 -2.37 13.08
C GLU A 590 8.10 -3.21 12.23
N CYS A 591 7.88 -3.29 10.92
CA CYS A 591 8.52 -4.28 10.06
C CYS A 591 9.56 -3.71 9.08
N PHE A 592 9.52 -2.40 8.76
CA PHE A 592 10.28 -1.84 7.63
C PHE A 592 11.12 -0.61 7.98
N SER A 593 11.30 -0.31 9.26
CA SER A 593 12.13 0.79 9.73
C SER A 593 13.32 0.29 10.53
N ARG A 594 14.43 1.02 10.47
CA ARG A 594 15.61 0.77 11.31
C ARG A 594 15.27 1.11 12.76
N LYS A 595 15.74 0.28 13.69
CA LYS A 595 15.48 0.44 15.14
C LYS A 595 16.66 1.02 15.91
N CYS A 596 17.61 1.67 15.23
CA CYS A 596 18.81 2.20 15.84
C CYS A 596 18.56 3.49 16.65
N ASP A 597 17.72 4.38 16.16
CA ASP A 597 17.25 5.58 16.85
C ASP A 597 15.87 6.00 16.32
N ARG A 598 15.21 6.95 17.02
CA ARG A 598 13.84 7.40 16.69
C ARG A 598 13.80 8.22 15.42
N LYS A 599 14.73 9.14 15.22
CA LYS A 599 14.80 9.97 14.00
C LYS A 599 14.92 9.10 12.76
N LYS A 600 15.81 8.10 12.78
CA LYS A 600 15.94 7.15 11.65
C LYS A 600 14.72 6.27 11.46
N THR A 601 14.08 5.83 12.55
CA THR A 601 12.80 5.10 12.45
C THR A 601 11.74 5.98 11.79
N ASN A 602 11.57 7.23 12.24
CA ASN A 602 10.58 8.16 11.71
C ASN A 602 10.87 8.50 10.25
N LEU A 603 12.13 8.72 9.90
CA LEU A 603 12.57 8.95 8.52
C LEU A 603 12.20 7.76 7.61
N ASP A 604 12.52 6.54 8.02
CA ASP A 604 12.25 5.34 7.23
C ASP A 604 10.74 5.14 7.03
N VAL A 605 9.94 5.35 8.07
CA VAL A 605 8.46 5.27 8.00
C VAL A 605 7.92 6.33 7.06
N PHE A 606 8.36 7.58 7.22
CA PHE A 606 7.86 8.70 6.43
C PHE A 606 8.22 8.56 4.95
N HIS A 607 9.47 8.23 4.65
CA HIS A 607 9.94 7.95 3.29
C HIS A 607 9.18 6.78 2.65
N ARG A 608 8.89 5.73 3.40
CA ARG A 608 8.13 4.60 2.86
C ARG A 608 6.67 4.94 2.60
N LEU A 609 6.05 5.77 3.44
CA LEU A 609 4.72 6.30 3.21
C LEU A 609 4.69 7.19 1.96
N LEU A 610 5.69 8.05 1.76
CA LEU A 610 5.84 8.89 0.57
C LEU A 610 5.98 8.07 -0.71
N CYS A 611 6.85 7.03 -0.71
CA CYS A 611 6.94 6.10 -1.84
C CYS A 611 5.62 5.37 -2.08
N HIS A 612 4.95 4.92 -0.99
CA HIS A 612 3.69 4.18 -1.07
C HIS A 612 2.57 4.99 -1.73
N SER A 613 2.56 6.30 -1.48
CA SER A 613 1.52 7.22 -1.94
C SER A 613 1.93 8.10 -3.12
N ASP A 614 3.11 7.87 -3.71
CA ASP A 614 3.57 8.65 -4.87
C ASP A 614 2.67 8.39 -6.08
N PRO A 615 2.07 9.44 -6.70
CA PRO A 615 1.10 9.27 -7.76
C PRO A 615 1.70 8.70 -9.05
N PHE A 616 2.98 8.96 -9.33
CA PHE A 616 3.66 8.38 -10.48
C PHE A 616 3.91 6.87 -10.28
N ILE A 617 4.30 6.46 -9.09
CA ILE A 617 4.47 5.03 -8.76
C ILE A 617 3.11 4.32 -8.72
N ALA A 618 2.06 4.99 -8.26
CA ALA A 618 0.71 4.43 -8.13
C ALA A 618 0.15 3.90 -9.46
N GLN A 619 0.50 4.49 -10.61
CA GLN A 619 0.06 4.02 -11.93
C GLN A 619 0.58 2.62 -12.29
N TYR A 620 1.73 2.21 -11.73
CA TYR A 620 2.34 0.90 -11.98
C TYR A 620 1.95 -0.15 -10.95
N ARG A 621 1.24 0.25 -9.88
CA ARG A 621 0.86 -0.66 -8.81
C ARG A 621 -0.29 -1.57 -9.23
N LYS A 622 -0.09 -2.88 -9.06
CA LYS A 622 -1.13 -3.88 -9.27
C LYS A 622 -2.05 -3.90 -8.06
N THR A 623 -3.19 -3.27 -8.18
CA THR A 623 -4.24 -3.42 -7.17
C THR A 623 -5.06 -4.66 -7.51
N ASN A 624 -5.22 -5.56 -6.55
CA ASN A 624 -6.16 -6.66 -6.72
C ASN A 624 -7.52 -6.08 -7.10
N SER A 625 -8.09 -6.57 -8.19
CA SER A 625 -9.44 -6.24 -8.61
C SER A 625 -10.39 -6.67 -7.49
N THR A 626 -10.79 -5.72 -6.66
CA THR A 626 -11.91 -5.94 -5.74
C THR A 626 -13.16 -6.18 -6.61
N ARG A 627 -13.94 -7.21 -6.28
CA ARG A 627 -15.24 -7.42 -6.93
C ARG A 627 -15.98 -6.09 -6.89
N LYS A 628 -16.38 -5.59 -8.07
CA LYS A 628 -17.18 -4.37 -8.15
C LYS A 628 -18.46 -4.60 -7.34
N ALA A 629 -18.65 -3.84 -6.27
CA ALA A 629 -19.90 -3.89 -5.53
C ALA A 629 -21.02 -3.42 -6.47
N ILE A 630 -22.04 -4.24 -6.63
CA ILE A 630 -23.22 -3.87 -7.40
C ILE A 630 -24.05 -2.94 -6.51
N LEU A 631 -24.37 -1.77 -7.01
CA LEU A 631 -25.25 -0.84 -6.31
C LEU A 631 -26.68 -1.41 -6.26
N PRO A 632 -27.40 -1.26 -5.14
CA PRO A 632 -28.83 -1.55 -5.08
C PRO A 632 -29.62 -0.76 -6.13
N ALA A 633 -30.72 -1.30 -6.64
CA ALA A 633 -31.55 -0.63 -7.63
C ALA A 633 -32.01 0.77 -7.18
N ASP A 634 -32.46 0.88 -5.93
CA ASP A 634 -32.84 2.17 -5.34
C ASP A 634 -31.67 3.17 -5.31
N ALA A 635 -30.44 2.69 -5.05
CA ALA A 635 -29.26 3.55 -5.07
C ALA A 635 -28.94 4.05 -6.50
N ILE A 636 -29.13 3.21 -7.51
CA ILE A 636 -28.95 3.61 -8.92
C ILE A 636 -29.96 4.70 -9.30
N ALA A 637 -31.22 4.58 -8.85
CA ALA A 637 -32.27 5.56 -9.12
C ALA A 637 -31.97 6.96 -8.54
N LEU A 638 -31.09 7.05 -7.53
CA LEU A 638 -30.67 8.32 -6.92
C LEU A 638 -29.52 9.01 -7.65
N LEU A 639 -28.91 8.37 -8.64
CA LEU A 639 -27.81 8.97 -9.40
C LEU A 639 -28.32 10.03 -10.40
N LYS A 640 -27.44 10.99 -10.72
CA LYS A 640 -27.64 11.87 -11.87
C LYS A 640 -27.59 11.04 -13.15
N GLU A 641 -28.48 11.32 -14.07
CA GLU A 641 -28.40 10.76 -15.40
C GLU A 641 -27.12 11.27 -16.08
N PRO A 642 -26.34 10.39 -16.74
CA PRO A 642 -25.18 10.84 -17.48
C PRO A 642 -25.66 11.85 -18.53
N SER A 643 -25.09 13.06 -18.52
CA SER A 643 -25.29 14.00 -19.61
C SER A 643 -24.75 13.33 -20.89
N ILE A 644 -25.66 12.95 -21.79
CA ILE A 644 -25.28 12.53 -23.13
C ILE A 644 -24.70 13.79 -23.80
N ILE A 645 -23.38 13.91 -23.77
CA ILE A 645 -22.68 14.86 -24.64
C ILE A 645 -22.83 14.23 -26.03
N CYS A 646 -23.86 14.63 -26.76
CA CYS A 646 -23.89 14.45 -28.21
C CYS A 646 -22.66 15.20 -28.73
N SER A 647 -21.56 14.46 -28.93
CA SER A 647 -20.46 14.93 -29.80
C SER A 647 -21.00 14.87 -31.24
N LEU A 648 -21.50 15.98 -31.70
CA LEU A 648 -21.63 16.26 -33.12
C LEU A 648 -20.26 16.67 -33.65
#